data_621916c02b80f939d881c5b66e238fe0
#
_entry.id   621916c02b80f939d881c5b66e238fe0
#
_cell.length_a   1.000
_cell.length_b   1.000
_cell.length_c   1.000
_cell.angle_alpha   90.00
_cell.angle_beta   90.00
_cell.angle_gamma   90.00
#
_symmetry.space_group_name_H-M   'P 1'
#
loop_
_entity.id
_entity.type
_entity.pdbx_description
1 polymer ?
#
loop_
_entity_poly.entity_id
_entity_poly.type
_entity_poly.pdbx_seq_one_letter_code
_entity_poly.pdbx_strand_id
1 'polypeptide(L)'
;MTESLMVAINFFSLLSFVITIKNAMDKLGNYITGKWIEGDGAGQELYNAVTGKVITNATTEGLDFEGMLQYAREKGNSALRKMTFQERGRMLRALALHLMDKKEKFYAVSVLSGATRVDSWIDIEGGIGNLFSNASLRRKLPDETFALDGDPIALSKGNTFMGHHLLVPKEGAAVHINAYNFPVWGMLEKIAVNLLAGMPAIVKPATVTSYLTEAVVREIVASGILPEGALQLICGSAGNLLSHVNSQDVVTFTGSASTGLKLKAHPNILAESVPFNMEADSLNCIVLGKDVTPGMPEWDIFIKEVRKEMTVKAGQKCTAIRRIFVPENRLEEVSKHIHAELAKTTIGNPLNEKVRMGALAGQGQREEVRSQVQKLLASSQIIYGSLDSVAVIDADAQVGAFLSPLLLLNTTPFESYEPHNVEAFGPVSTIMPYKNTDDAITLSKKGKGSLVSTIVTADPEIAKQYVMGAATHHGRILVLNAECAKESTGHGSPLPSLVHGGPGRAGGGEEMGGLRGVKHYLQRTAIQGSPSMITAISNVYQPHAKGIDNGAMHPFKKYFEELTIGDQITTQKRLITAEDIDKFADLSGDHFYAHIKDTDFGDTMFEQQVAHGYFIMSAAAGLFVDSYDKNPVLLNYGIDELRFTKPVYPGTSIYVRFTCKEKIAQEMKEKNPDVEFVKGSDIPKGIVKWYVEIFDDKDEAAGVGTILTMVQMKNKI
;
A
#
# COMPACT_ATOMS: atom_id res chain seq x y z
N MET A 1 36.08 -24.96 10.20
CA MET A 1 35.38 -26.28 10.22
C MET A 1 33.89 -26.15 10.62
N THR A 2 33.39 -24.97 10.93
CA THR A 2 32.00 -24.73 11.40
C THR A 2 31.04 -24.21 10.32
N GLU A 3 31.50 -23.49 9.32
CA GLU A 3 30.64 -23.01 8.22
C GLU A 3 30.28 -24.09 7.21
N SER A 4 31.25 -24.98 6.86
CA SER A 4 30.99 -26.09 5.95
C SER A 4 30.02 -27.13 6.53
N LEU A 5 29.92 -27.27 7.85
CA LEU A 5 28.98 -28.17 8.51
C LEU A 5 27.55 -27.60 8.55
N MET A 6 27.40 -26.29 8.71
CA MET A 6 26.09 -25.63 8.63
C MET A 6 25.49 -25.66 7.23
N VAL A 7 26.31 -25.49 6.19
CA VAL A 7 25.88 -25.60 4.79
C VAL A 7 25.47 -27.04 4.45
N ALA A 8 26.19 -28.05 4.97
CA ALA A 8 25.85 -29.45 4.76
C ALA A 8 24.56 -29.86 5.49
N ILE A 9 24.31 -29.37 6.72
CA ILE A 9 23.09 -29.66 7.48
C ILE A 9 21.87 -29.01 6.81
N ASN A 10 22.00 -27.79 6.27
CA ASN A 10 20.95 -27.15 5.46
C ASN A 10 20.69 -27.91 4.16
N PHE A 11 21.71 -28.45 3.50
CA PHE A 11 21.55 -29.21 2.28
C PHE A 11 20.84 -30.56 2.51
N PHE A 12 21.11 -31.24 3.62
CA PHE A 12 20.43 -32.49 3.99
C PHE A 12 18.98 -32.26 4.43
N SER A 13 18.67 -31.15 5.09
CA SER A 13 17.29 -30.78 5.43
C SER A 13 16.48 -30.35 4.20
N LEU A 14 17.11 -29.65 3.23
CA LEU A 14 16.50 -29.33 1.94
C LEU A 14 16.24 -30.59 1.10
N LEU A 15 17.22 -31.52 1.08
CA LEU A 15 17.08 -32.80 0.35
C LEU A 15 16.02 -33.70 0.99
N SER A 16 15.90 -33.72 2.33
CA SER A 16 14.87 -34.42 3.07
C SER A 16 13.48 -33.82 2.80
N PHE A 17 13.34 -32.50 2.69
CA PHE A 17 12.07 -31.84 2.38
C PHE A 17 11.67 -32.04 0.90
N VAL A 18 12.62 -32.00 -0.04
CA VAL A 18 12.41 -32.36 -1.45
C VAL A 18 12.09 -33.84 -1.60
N ILE A 19 12.64 -34.73 -0.73
CA ILE A 19 12.34 -36.17 -0.69
C ILE A 19 10.97 -36.43 -0.06
N THR A 20 10.49 -35.59 0.87
CA THR A 20 9.12 -35.69 1.43
C THR A 20 8.07 -35.31 0.39
N ILE A 21 8.36 -34.42 -0.55
CA ILE A 21 7.53 -34.19 -1.75
C ILE A 21 7.57 -35.42 -2.68
N LYS A 22 8.52 -36.31 -2.55
CA LYS A 22 8.77 -37.46 -3.43
C LYS A 22 7.93 -38.71 -3.14
N ASN A 23 7.18 -38.72 -2.05
CA ASN A 23 6.44 -39.91 -1.58
C ASN A 23 4.93 -39.76 -1.53
N ALA A 24 4.32 -39.13 -2.47
CA ALA A 24 2.95 -39.33 -2.95
C ALA A 24 2.63 -38.21 -3.92
N MET A 25 2.14 -38.54 -5.08
CA MET A 25 1.50 -37.60 -6.01
C MET A 25 0.13 -37.21 -5.43
N ASP A 26 0.14 -36.62 -4.22
CA ASP A 26 -1.06 -36.06 -3.64
C ASP A 26 -1.41 -34.77 -4.39
N LYS A 27 -2.66 -34.61 -4.71
CA LYS A 27 -3.19 -33.35 -5.29
C LYS A 27 -2.96 -32.19 -4.33
N LEU A 28 -2.84 -30.99 -4.84
CA LEU A 28 -2.86 -29.79 -3.99
C LEU A 28 -4.16 -29.71 -3.20
N GLY A 29 -4.04 -29.36 -1.94
CA GLY A 29 -5.18 -29.11 -1.08
C GLY A 29 -5.84 -27.76 -1.37
N ASN A 30 -7.15 -27.73 -1.38
CA ASN A 30 -7.96 -26.52 -1.25
C ASN A 30 -8.29 -26.34 0.24
N TYR A 31 -8.20 -25.14 0.77
CA TYR A 31 -8.59 -24.84 2.16
C TYR A 31 -9.93 -24.13 2.16
N ILE A 32 -11.00 -24.86 2.38
CA ILE A 32 -12.36 -24.35 2.34
C ILE A 32 -13.15 -24.80 3.57
N THR A 33 -14.04 -23.96 4.06
CA THR A 33 -14.90 -24.25 5.23
C THR A 33 -14.12 -24.79 6.46
N GLY A 34 -12.90 -24.28 6.65
CA GLY A 34 -12.02 -24.67 7.76
C GLY A 34 -11.30 -25.99 7.60
N LYS A 35 -11.31 -26.60 6.40
CA LYS A 35 -10.73 -27.93 6.15
C LYS A 35 -9.89 -27.95 4.87
N TRP A 36 -8.86 -28.79 4.86
CA TRP A 36 -8.12 -29.13 3.66
C TRP A 36 -8.87 -30.22 2.89
N ILE A 37 -9.21 -29.96 1.65
CA ILE A 37 -9.97 -30.85 0.77
C ILE A 37 -9.27 -30.93 -0.57
N GLU A 38 -9.03 -32.11 -1.07
CA GLU A 38 -8.64 -32.36 -2.45
C GLU A 38 -9.91 -32.33 -3.32
N GLY A 39 -9.83 -31.74 -4.50
CA GLY A 39 -10.94 -31.81 -5.45
C GLY A 39 -11.02 -33.18 -6.16
N ASP A 40 -12.14 -33.44 -6.79
CA ASP A 40 -12.37 -34.68 -7.54
C ASP A 40 -11.58 -34.72 -8.86
N GLY A 41 -11.61 -35.87 -9.55
CA GLY A 41 -10.99 -36.06 -10.86
C GLY A 41 -9.46 -36.02 -10.83
N ALA A 42 -8.80 -36.12 -12.00
CA ALA A 42 -7.33 -36.12 -12.11
C ALA A 42 -6.72 -34.76 -11.89
N GLY A 43 -7.42 -33.70 -12.24
CA GLY A 43 -6.95 -32.33 -12.17
C GLY A 43 -5.92 -31.97 -13.28
N GLN A 44 -5.39 -30.76 -13.17
CA GLN A 44 -4.35 -30.24 -14.06
C GLN A 44 -2.97 -30.53 -13.47
N GLU A 45 -2.09 -31.13 -14.28
CA GLU A 45 -0.67 -31.33 -13.90
C GLU A 45 0.07 -30.00 -13.76
N LEU A 46 0.87 -29.89 -12.72
CA LEU A 46 1.77 -28.77 -12.46
C LEU A 46 3.21 -29.21 -12.63
N TYR A 47 4.01 -28.41 -13.30
CA TYR A 47 5.34 -28.78 -13.73
C TYR A 47 6.42 -27.91 -13.07
N ASN A 48 7.56 -28.52 -12.80
CA ASN A 48 8.78 -27.81 -12.47
C ASN A 48 9.28 -27.08 -13.73
N ALA A 49 9.33 -25.75 -13.66
CA ALA A 49 9.71 -24.90 -14.79
C ALA A 49 11.14 -25.13 -15.32
N VAL A 50 12.03 -25.64 -14.46
CA VAL A 50 13.45 -25.89 -14.78
C VAL A 50 13.66 -27.25 -15.44
N THR A 51 12.96 -28.29 -14.94
CA THR A 51 13.19 -29.68 -15.35
C THR A 51 12.08 -30.29 -16.21
N GLY A 52 10.95 -29.59 -16.37
CA GLY A 52 9.77 -30.08 -17.07
C GLY A 52 9.05 -31.28 -16.40
N LYS A 53 9.48 -31.69 -15.21
CA LYS A 53 8.89 -32.83 -14.49
C LYS A 53 7.60 -32.41 -13.78
N VAL A 54 6.61 -33.31 -13.72
CA VAL A 54 5.39 -33.11 -12.94
C VAL A 54 5.76 -32.98 -11.46
N ILE A 55 5.19 -31.99 -10.77
CA ILE A 55 5.31 -31.74 -9.34
C ILE A 55 4.12 -32.38 -8.61
N THR A 56 2.91 -32.05 -9.05
CA THR A 56 1.64 -32.43 -8.43
C THR A 56 0.49 -32.09 -9.38
N ASN A 57 -0.75 -32.37 -8.95
CA ASN A 57 -1.96 -32.00 -9.68
C ASN A 57 -2.81 -31.02 -8.87
N ALA A 58 -3.59 -30.18 -9.56
CA ALA A 58 -4.53 -29.23 -8.94
C ALA A 58 -5.93 -29.39 -9.54
N THR A 59 -6.94 -29.45 -8.70
CA THR A 59 -8.35 -29.54 -9.12
C THR A 59 -9.26 -28.86 -8.11
N THR A 60 -10.38 -28.34 -8.61
CA THR A 60 -11.47 -27.75 -7.83
C THR A 60 -12.81 -28.40 -8.18
N GLU A 61 -12.76 -29.51 -8.91
CA GLU A 61 -13.98 -30.29 -9.25
C GLU A 61 -14.63 -30.82 -7.96
N GLY A 62 -15.93 -30.74 -7.86
CA GLY A 62 -16.69 -31.18 -6.68
C GLY A 62 -16.66 -30.19 -5.49
N LEU A 63 -16.01 -29.07 -5.57
CA LEU A 63 -16.00 -28.07 -4.47
C LEU A 63 -17.32 -27.29 -4.42
N ASP A 64 -17.82 -27.06 -3.20
CA ASP A 64 -18.97 -26.22 -2.92
C ASP A 64 -18.58 -24.74 -2.78
N PHE A 65 -18.60 -24.00 -3.90
CA PHE A 65 -18.25 -22.58 -3.93
C PHE A 65 -19.30 -21.68 -3.24
N GLU A 66 -20.57 -22.07 -3.24
CA GLU A 66 -21.63 -21.35 -2.53
C GLU A 66 -21.44 -21.46 -1.03
N GLY A 67 -21.29 -22.68 -0.51
CA GLY A 67 -21.00 -22.92 0.90
C GLY A 67 -19.71 -22.27 1.37
N MET A 68 -18.70 -22.18 0.51
CA MET A 68 -17.45 -21.48 0.78
C MET A 68 -17.66 -19.97 1.02
N LEU A 69 -18.44 -19.31 0.16
CA LEU A 69 -18.78 -17.88 0.34
C LEU A 69 -19.64 -17.65 1.59
N GLN A 70 -20.62 -18.54 1.81
CA GLN A 70 -21.45 -18.49 3.00
C GLN A 70 -20.61 -18.63 4.29
N TYR A 71 -19.68 -19.57 4.33
CA TYR A 71 -18.78 -19.76 5.45
C TYR A 71 -17.89 -18.52 5.70
N ALA A 72 -17.35 -17.90 4.64
CA ALA A 72 -16.59 -16.66 4.77
C ALA A 72 -17.44 -15.55 5.41
N ARG A 73 -18.69 -15.38 4.95
CA ARG A 73 -19.61 -14.35 5.47
C ARG A 73 -20.02 -14.62 6.91
N GLU A 74 -20.43 -15.86 7.24
CA GLU A 74 -20.96 -16.20 8.56
C GLU A 74 -19.87 -16.32 9.63
N LYS A 75 -18.71 -16.91 9.32
CA LYS A 75 -17.63 -17.14 10.27
C LYS A 75 -16.56 -16.04 10.20
N GLY A 76 -15.91 -15.92 9.06
CA GLY A 76 -14.78 -15.03 8.90
C GLY A 76 -15.15 -13.55 9.06
N ASN A 77 -16.18 -13.11 8.35
CA ASN A 77 -16.65 -11.72 8.42
C ASN A 77 -17.19 -11.39 9.81
N SER A 78 -18.01 -12.26 10.41
CA SER A 78 -18.54 -12.07 11.76
C SER A 78 -17.45 -11.94 12.83
N ALA A 79 -16.34 -12.67 12.69
CA ALA A 79 -15.20 -12.58 13.61
C ALA A 79 -14.40 -11.29 13.39
N LEU A 80 -14.02 -10.99 12.15
CA LEU A 80 -13.17 -9.84 11.80
C LEU A 80 -13.86 -8.49 12.06
N ARG A 81 -15.17 -8.38 11.82
CA ARG A 81 -15.93 -7.14 12.07
C ARG A 81 -16.07 -6.78 13.55
N LYS A 82 -15.92 -7.74 14.45
CA LYS A 82 -15.90 -7.51 15.91
C LYS A 82 -14.56 -6.98 16.41
N MET A 83 -13.50 -7.18 15.67
CA MET A 83 -12.17 -6.69 15.99
C MET A 83 -12.06 -5.21 15.61
N THR A 84 -11.33 -4.42 16.42
CA THR A 84 -10.96 -3.07 16.06
C THR A 84 -9.88 -3.04 14.97
N PHE A 85 -9.66 -1.89 14.33
CA PHE A 85 -8.56 -1.73 13.38
C PHE A 85 -7.19 -1.97 14.04
N GLN A 86 -7.06 -1.63 15.33
CA GLN A 86 -5.83 -1.89 16.07
C GLN A 86 -5.59 -3.38 16.27
N GLU A 87 -6.60 -4.16 16.64
CA GLU A 87 -6.51 -5.61 16.82
C GLU A 87 -6.19 -6.31 15.49
N ARG A 88 -6.88 -5.93 14.40
CA ARG A 88 -6.60 -6.48 13.06
C ARG A 88 -5.19 -6.14 12.61
N GLY A 89 -4.70 -4.94 12.87
CA GLY A 89 -3.31 -4.56 12.57
C GLY A 89 -2.29 -5.35 13.39
N ARG A 90 -2.55 -5.64 14.66
CA ARG A 90 -1.69 -6.53 15.49
C ARG A 90 -1.70 -7.96 14.96
N MET A 91 -2.86 -8.48 14.58
CA MET A 91 -3.00 -9.79 13.94
C MET A 91 -2.15 -9.89 12.66
N LEU A 92 -2.21 -8.89 11.78
CA LEU A 92 -1.37 -8.84 10.57
C LEU A 92 0.13 -8.81 10.88
N ARG A 93 0.54 -8.05 11.92
CA ARG A 93 1.94 -8.01 12.35
C ARG A 93 2.40 -9.38 12.87
N ALA A 94 1.60 -10.05 13.67
CA ALA A 94 1.89 -11.38 14.17
C ALA A 94 2.03 -12.39 13.01
N LEU A 95 1.14 -12.33 12.03
CA LEU A 95 1.20 -13.14 10.82
C LEU A 95 2.49 -12.90 10.03
N ALA A 96 2.87 -11.63 9.84
CA ALA A 96 4.09 -11.25 9.14
C ALA A 96 5.34 -11.81 9.82
N LEU A 97 5.43 -11.73 11.15
CA LEU A 97 6.53 -12.30 11.93
C LEU A 97 6.60 -13.81 11.79
N HIS A 98 5.46 -14.50 11.87
CA HIS A 98 5.40 -15.95 11.71
C HIS A 98 5.88 -16.38 10.31
N LEU A 99 5.38 -15.73 9.25
CA LEU A 99 5.79 -16.08 7.88
C LEU A 99 7.28 -15.76 7.62
N MET A 100 7.80 -14.68 8.21
CA MET A 100 9.21 -14.32 8.10
C MET A 100 10.11 -15.40 8.73
N ASP A 101 9.70 -16.00 9.84
CA ASP A 101 10.40 -17.13 10.47
C ASP A 101 10.40 -18.38 9.57
N LYS A 102 9.37 -18.57 8.74
CA LYS A 102 9.21 -19.75 7.86
C LYS A 102 9.71 -19.56 6.44
N LYS A 103 10.25 -18.39 6.08
CA LYS A 103 10.58 -18.00 4.70
C LYS A 103 11.45 -19.01 3.94
N GLU A 104 12.39 -19.67 4.59
CA GLU A 104 13.29 -20.65 3.93
C GLU A 104 12.54 -21.84 3.34
N LYS A 105 11.42 -22.27 3.94
CA LYS A 105 10.53 -23.28 3.36
C LYS A 105 9.94 -22.81 2.03
N PHE A 106 9.55 -21.54 1.97
CA PHE A 106 8.96 -20.96 0.76
C PHE A 106 10.00 -20.77 -0.33
N TYR A 107 11.23 -20.39 0.01
CA TYR A 107 12.34 -20.32 -0.92
C TYR A 107 12.60 -21.68 -1.59
N ALA A 108 12.58 -22.77 -0.81
CA ALA A 108 12.80 -24.13 -1.33
C ALA A 108 11.72 -24.54 -2.36
N VAL A 109 10.49 -24.08 -2.19
CA VAL A 109 9.38 -24.34 -3.15
C VAL A 109 9.44 -23.39 -4.34
N SER A 110 9.82 -22.12 -4.13
CA SER A 110 9.81 -21.07 -5.17
C SER A 110 10.72 -21.40 -6.36
N VAL A 111 11.84 -22.09 -6.15
CA VAL A 111 12.77 -22.51 -7.22
C VAL A 111 12.11 -23.39 -8.29
N LEU A 112 11.04 -24.12 -7.95
CA LEU A 112 10.30 -24.96 -8.90
C LEU A 112 9.63 -24.13 -10.00
N SER A 113 9.36 -22.84 -9.75
CA SER A 113 8.81 -21.88 -10.71
C SER A 113 9.87 -21.21 -11.60
N GLY A 114 11.14 -21.66 -11.52
CA GLY A 114 12.24 -21.01 -12.21
C GLY A 114 12.80 -19.78 -11.51
N ALA A 115 12.29 -19.42 -10.33
CA ALA A 115 12.70 -18.23 -9.60
C ALA A 115 14.11 -18.35 -9.02
N THR A 116 14.98 -17.39 -9.27
CA THR A 116 16.28 -17.24 -8.59
C THR A 116 16.08 -16.84 -7.13
N ARG A 117 17.15 -16.88 -6.32
CA ARG A 117 17.10 -16.43 -4.92
C ARG A 117 16.62 -14.96 -4.81
N VAL A 118 17.04 -14.11 -5.74
CA VAL A 118 16.61 -12.69 -5.79
C VAL A 118 15.13 -12.57 -6.15
N ASP A 119 14.66 -13.34 -7.13
CA ASP A 119 13.23 -13.36 -7.50
C ASP A 119 12.36 -13.84 -6.35
N SER A 120 12.81 -14.88 -5.66
CA SER A 120 12.12 -15.44 -4.49
C SER A 120 12.10 -14.45 -3.31
N TRP A 121 13.19 -13.71 -3.10
CA TRP A 121 13.26 -12.64 -2.10
C TRP A 121 12.22 -11.55 -2.36
N ILE A 122 12.10 -11.11 -3.62
CA ILE A 122 11.09 -10.12 -4.01
C ILE A 122 9.68 -10.65 -3.74
N ASP A 123 9.37 -11.87 -4.15
CA ASP A 123 8.04 -12.45 -4.00
C ASP A 123 7.68 -12.72 -2.52
N ILE A 124 8.57 -13.36 -1.79
CA ILE A 124 8.30 -13.87 -0.44
C ILE A 124 8.47 -12.75 0.60
N GLU A 125 9.68 -12.17 0.71
CA GLU A 125 9.93 -11.15 1.73
C GLU A 125 9.25 -9.83 1.37
N GLY A 126 9.17 -9.47 0.09
CA GLY A 126 8.38 -8.33 -0.36
C GLY A 126 6.89 -8.49 -0.09
N GLY A 127 6.32 -9.69 -0.30
CA GLY A 127 4.96 -10.03 0.08
C GLY A 127 4.72 -9.89 1.60
N ILE A 128 5.60 -10.45 2.42
CA ILE A 128 5.54 -10.31 3.88
C ILE A 128 5.69 -8.83 4.30
N GLY A 129 6.51 -8.06 3.60
CA GLY A 129 6.65 -6.62 3.78
C GLY A 129 5.33 -5.85 3.64
N ASN A 130 4.44 -6.30 2.74
CA ASN A 130 3.09 -5.74 2.62
C ASN A 130 2.24 -5.97 3.88
N LEU A 131 2.35 -7.12 4.53
CA LEU A 131 1.68 -7.36 5.82
C LEU A 131 2.17 -6.38 6.90
N PHE A 132 3.50 -6.19 7.03
CA PHE A 132 4.07 -5.23 8.00
C PHE A 132 3.61 -3.80 7.71
N SER A 133 3.62 -3.40 6.45
CA SER A 133 3.23 -2.06 6.03
C SER A 133 1.75 -1.79 6.35
N ASN A 134 0.87 -2.70 5.97
CA ASN A 134 -0.57 -2.59 6.26
C ASN A 134 -0.86 -2.70 7.77
N ALA A 135 -0.19 -3.58 8.49
CA ALA A 135 -0.27 -3.63 9.95
C ALA A 135 0.05 -2.27 10.60
N SER A 136 1.00 -1.52 10.03
CA SER A 136 1.38 -0.19 10.52
C SER A 136 0.33 0.88 10.25
N LEU A 137 -0.54 0.71 9.25
CA LEU A 137 -1.64 1.63 8.96
C LEU A 137 -2.65 1.75 10.11
N ARG A 138 -2.73 0.75 11.00
CA ARG A 138 -3.57 0.84 12.21
C ARG A 138 -3.32 2.11 13.01
N ARG A 139 -2.08 2.64 13.01
CA ARG A 139 -1.73 3.89 13.73
C ARG A 139 -2.41 5.14 13.18
N LYS A 140 -2.98 5.05 11.98
CA LYS A 140 -3.76 6.11 11.31
C LYS A 140 -5.26 5.85 11.35
N LEU A 141 -5.68 4.80 12.03
CA LEU A 141 -7.06 4.36 12.16
C LEU A 141 -7.45 4.35 13.64
N PRO A 142 -8.72 4.57 13.98
CA PRO A 142 -9.18 4.54 15.38
C PRO A 142 -9.10 3.12 15.96
N ASP A 143 -9.10 3.03 17.30
CA ASP A 143 -9.26 1.75 18.00
C ASP A 143 -10.75 1.38 18.13
N GLU A 144 -11.39 1.35 16.97
CA GLU A 144 -12.82 1.07 16.78
C GLU A 144 -13.01 0.06 15.65
N THR A 145 -14.20 -0.48 15.54
CA THR A 145 -14.59 -1.38 14.44
C THR A 145 -14.95 -0.62 13.15
N PHE A 146 -15.07 0.70 13.22
CA PHE A 146 -15.41 1.64 12.15
C PHE A 146 -14.46 2.83 12.15
N ALA A 147 -14.50 3.66 11.10
CA ALA A 147 -13.75 4.92 11.03
C ALA A 147 -14.61 6.05 10.45
N LEU A 148 -14.19 7.29 10.69
CA LEU A 148 -14.76 8.47 10.02
C LEU A 148 -13.93 8.81 8.77
N ASP A 149 -14.58 9.39 7.76
CA ASP A 149 -13.94 9.79 6.50
C ASP A 149 -14.14 11.26 6.20
N GLY A 150 -13.07 12.03 6.28
CA GLY A 150 -13.07 13.47 6.12
C GLY A 150 -13.56 14.24 7.35
N ASP A 151 -13.85 15.52 7.15
CA ASP A 151 -14.33 16.41 8.20
C ASP A 151 -15.86 16.41 8.29
N PRO A 152 -16.43 16.75 9.45
CA PRO A 152 -17.85 16.96 9.60
C PRO A 152 -18.33 18.18 8.78
N ILE A 153 -19.55 18.10 8.28
CA ILE A 153 -20.13 19.11 7.39
C ILE A 153 -21.33 19.74 8.09
N ALA A 154 -21.28 21.06 8.34
CA ALA A 154 -22.45 21.81 8.84
C ALA A 154 -23.52 21.90 7.71
N LEU A 155 -24.73 21.45 8.00
CA LEU A 155 -25.84 21.40 7.06
C LEU A 155 -26.95 22.45 7.38
N SER A 156 -26.81 23.17 8.50
CA SER A 156 -27.74 24.25 8.89
C SER A 156 -26.97 25.49 9.36
N LYS A 157 -27.53 26.67 9.15
CA LYS A 157 -26.95 27.94 9.63
C LYS A 157 -26.80 28.02 11.17
N GLY A 158 -27.67 27.35 11.91
CA GLY A 158 -27.63 27.31 13.37
C GLY A 158 -26.76 26.18 13.93
N ASN A 159 -26.01 25.46 13.12
CA ASN A 159 -25.15 24.35 13.52
C ASN A 159 -25.85 23.23 14.33
N THR A 160 -27.18 23.14 14.20
CA THR A 160 -28.00 22.13 14.91
C THR A 160 -28.19 20.85 14.09
N PHE A 161 -27.79 20.88 12.81
CA PHE A 161 -27.85 19.76 11.86
C PHE A 161 -26.55 19.67 11.08
N MET A 162 -25.95 18.49 11.07
CA MET A 162 -24.68 18.22 10.44
C MET A 162 -24.65 16.84 9.79
N GLY A 163 -23.68 16.63 8.91
CA GLY A 163 -23.38 15.33 8.29
C GLY A 163 -21.94 14.91 8.50
N HIS A 164 -21.71 13.61 8.49
CA HIS A 164 -20.38 13.01 8.46
C HIS A 164 -20.42 11.70 7.67
N HIS A 165 -19.27 11.23 7.20
CA HIS A 165 -19.16 9.94 6.53
C HIS A 165 -18.59 8.88 7.49
N LEU A 166 -19.30 7.76 7.59
CA LEU A 166 -18.91 6.58 8.35
C LEU A 166 -18.36 5.52 7.40
N LEU A 167 -17.27 4.88 7.75
CA LEU A 167 -16.68 3.74 7.08
C LEU A 167 -16.84 2.50 7.96
N VAL A 168 -17.52 1.48 7.46
CA VAL A 168 -17.71 0.19 8.16
C VAL A 168 -17.25 -0.96 7.26
N PRO A 169 -16.70 -2.06 7.80
CA PRO A 169 -16.40 -3.26 7.02
C PRO A 169 -17.65 -3.77 6.29
N LYS A 170 -17.52 -4.10 5.00
CA LYS A 170 -18.58 -4.77 4.24
C LYS A 170 -18.88 -6.15 4.85
N GLU A 171 -20.08 -6.67 4.60
CA GLU A 171 -20.57 -7.94 5.18
C GLU A 171 -20.28 -9.18 4.32
N GLY A 172 -19.48 -9.00 3.26
CA GLY A 172 -19.11 -10.04 2.31
C GLY A 172 -17.72 -10.62 2.52
N ALA A 173 -17.20 -11.18 1.43
CA ALA A 173 -15.84 -11.68 1.32
C ALA A 173 -15.07 -11.00 0.19
N ALA A 174 -13.75 -10.90 0.33
CA ALA A 174 -12.85 -10.46 -0.72
C ALA A 174 -12.37 -11.68 -1.52
N VAL A 175 -12.73 -11.75 -2.79
CA VAL A 175 -12.32 -12.81 -3.71
C VAL A 175 -11.13 -12.32 -4.53
N HIS A 176 -9.98 -12.95 -4.35
CA HIS A 176 -8.72 -12.57 -5.01
C HIS A 176 -8.32 -13.61 -6.05
N ILE A 177 -8.42 -13.25 -7.34
CA ILE A 177 -7.95 -14.07 -8.46
C ILE A 177 -6.61 -13.51 -8.92
N ASN A 178 -5.52 -14.20 -8.55
CA ASN A 178 -4.16 -13.71 -8.66
C ASN A 178 -3.40 -14.27 -9.86
N ALA A 179 -2.39 -13.52 -10.33
CA ALA A 179 -1.48 -13.93 -11.38
C ALA A 179 -0.42 -14.94 -10.88
N TYR A 180 0.30 -15.53 -11.84
CA TYR A 180 1.27 -16.61 -11.57
C TYR A 180 2.68 -16.13 -11.20
N ASN A 181 3.03 -14.90 -11.55
CA ASN A 181 4.42 -14.42 -11.53
C ASN A 181 4.98 -14.17 -10.11
N PHE A 182 4.14 -13.66 -9.21
CA PHE A 182 4.47 -13.43 -7.80
C PHE A 182 3.36 -14.01 -6.91
N PRO A 183 3.29 -15.35 -6.76
CA PRO A 183 2.17 -16.00 -6.09
C PRO A 183 2.08 -15.70 -4.59
N VAL A 184 3.19 -15.40 -3.93
CA VAL A 184 3.21 -15.02 -2.50
C VAL A 184 2.90 -13.53 -2.34
N TRP A 185 3.64 -12.66 -3.07
CA TRP A 185 3.38 -11.22 -3.05
C TRP A 185 1.92 -10.91 -3.40
N GLY A 186 1.44 -11.42 -4.55
CA GLY A 186 0.09 -11.12 -5.04
C GLY A 186 -1.03 -11.59 -4.10
N MET A 187 -0.81 -12.64 -3.32
CA MET A 187 -1.71 -13.01 -2.25
C MET A 187 -1.61 -12.04 -1.07
N LEU A 188 -0.39 -11.84 -0.55
CA LEU A 188 -0.19 -11.13 0.72
C LEU A 188 -0.51 -9.63 0.63
N GLU A 189 -0.22 -8.98 -0.52
CA GLU A 189 -0.58 -7.58 -0.72
C GLU A 189 -2.09 -7.34 -0.65
N LYS A 190 -2.89 -8.29 -1.14
CA LYS A 190 -4.35 -8.18 -1.16
C LYS A 190 -4.96 -8.54 0.18
N ILE A 191 -4.59 -9.71 0.74
CA ILE A 191 -5.17 -10.13 2.04
C ILE A 191 -4.77 -9.20 3.18
N ALA A 192 -3.62 -8.52 3.13
CA ALA A 192 -3.22 -7.53 4.11
C ALA A 192 -4.24 -6.38 4.21
N VAL A 193 -4.76 -5.95 3.07
CA VAL A 193 -5.67 -4.80 2.98
C VAL A 193 -7.08 -5.17 3.44
N ASN A 194 -7.65 -6.26 2.90
CA ASN A 194 -9.02 -6.66 3.26
C ASN A 194 -9.14 -7.16 4.71
N LEU A 195 -8.12 -7.87 5.23
CA LEU A 195 -8.12 -8.30 6.63
C LEU A 195 -8.01 -7.09 7.59
N LEU A 196 -7.20 -6.07 7.25
CA LEU A 196 -7.18 -4.82 8.02
C LEU A 196 -8.52 -4.10 7.97
N ALA A 197 -9.19 -4.09 6.82
CA ALA A 197 -10.53 -3.55 6.67
C ALA A 197 -11.60 -4.34 7.46
N GLY A 198 -11.36 -5.61 7.76
CA GLY A 198 -12.30 -6.47 8.49
C GLY A 198 -13.13 -7.40 7.59
N MET A 199 -12.65 -7.69 6.38
CA MET A 199 -13.26 -8.66 5.46
C MET A 199 -12.42 -9.93 5.35
N PRO A 200 -13.03 -11.12 5.31
CA PRO A 200 -12.33 -12.38 5.03
C PRO A 200 -11.90 -12.47 3.56
N ALA A 201 -10.91 -13.31 3.28
CA ALA A 201 -10.35 -13.51 1.95
C ALA A 201 -10.65 -14.92 1.41
N ILE A 202 -10.98 -15.00 0.14
CA ILE A 202 -10.96 -16.21 -0.68
C ILE A 202 -9.91 -16.02 -1.75
N VAL A 203 -8.81 -16.77 -1.67
CA VAL A 203 -7.67 -16.63 -2.55
C VAL A 203 -7.68 -17.72 -3.62
N LYS A 204 -7.61 -17.31 -4.87
CA LYS A 204 -7.45 -18.18 -6.03
C LYS A 204 -6.16 -17.78 -6.79
N PRO A 205 -5.00 -18.39 -6.48
CA PRO A 205 -3.78 -18.19 -7.26
C PRO A 205 -3.92 -18.73 -8.68
N ALA A 206 -3.07 -18.28 -9.60
CA ALA A 206 -2.96 -18.93 -10.90
C ALA A 206 -2.50 -20.39 -10.72
N THR A 207 -3.16 -21.32 -11.40
CA THR A 207 -2.97 -22.78 -11.18
C THR A 207 -1.50 -23.19 -11.33
N VAL A 208 -0.78 -22.65 -12.31
CA VAL A 208 0.59 -23.04 -12.65
C VAL A 208 1.60 -22.87 -11.50
N THR A 209 1.38 -21.93 -10.57
CA THR A 209 2.24 -21.69 -9.41
C THR A 209 1.50 -21.82 -8.06
N SER A 210 0.30 -22.39 -8.06
CA SER A 210 -0.54 -22.50 -6.86
C SER A 210 0.07 -23.34 -5.74
N TYR A 211 1.00 -24.24 -6.04
CA TYR A 211 1.76 -25.01 -5.04
C TYR A 211 2.56 -24.14 -4.07
N LEU A 212 3.06 -22.98 -4.51
CA LEU A 212 3.78 -22.07 -3.62
C LEU A 212 2.80 -21.30 -2.72
N THR A 213 1.67 -20.84 -3.27
CA THR A 213 0.62 -20.20 -2.47
C THR A 213 0.03 -21.17 -1.42
N GLU A 214 -0.20 -22.42 -1.83
CA GLU A 214 -0.69 -23.48 -0.94
C GLU A 214 0.26 -23.74 0.22
N ALA A 215 1.57 -23.80 -0.05
CA ALA A 215 2.59 -23.96 1.00
C ALA A 215 2.58 -22.81 2.03
N VAL A 216 2.38 -21.57 1.56
CA VAL A 216 2.25 -20.39 2.46
C VAL A 216 0.96 -20.43 3.25
N VAL A 217 -0.17 -20.79 2.64
CA VAL A 217 -1.47 -20.88 3.33
C VAL A 217 -1.46 -21.99 4.37
N ARG A 218 -0.75 -23.11 4.14
CA ARG A 218 -0.56 -24.14 5.18
C ARG A 218 0.10 -23.58 6.43
N GLU A 219 1.13 -22.76 6.28
CA GLU A 219 1.79 -22.12 7.44
C GLU A 219 0.87 -21.06 8.09
N ILE A 220 0.09 -20.30 7.32
CA ILE A 220 -0.91 -19.35 7.86
C ILE A 220 -1.93 -20.09 8.71
N VAL A 221 -2.52 -21.16 8.18
CA VAL A 221 -3.53 -21.97 8.88
C VAL A 221 -2.95 -22.64 10.13
N ALA A 222 -1.76 -23.24 10.01
CA ALA A 222 -1.08 -23.91 11.12
C ALA A 222 -0.71 -22.94 12.26
N SER A 223 -0.52 -21.65 11.96
CA SER A 223 -0.20 -20.65 12.98
C SER A 223 -1.35 -20.35 13.95
N GLY A 224 -2.61 -20.58 13.54
CA GLY A 224 -3.80 -20.23 14.33
C GLY A 224 -3.98 -18.72 14.57
N ILE A 225 -3.23 -17.85 13.88
CA ILE A 225 -3.27 -16.39 14.09
C ILE A 225 -4.54 -15.78 13.54
N LEU A 226 -4.99 -16.22 12.34
CA LEU A 226 -6.21 -15.72 11.74
C LEU A 226 -7.44 -16.40 12.37
N PRO A 227 -8.53 -15.68 12.61
CA PRO A 227 -9.77 -16.28 13.05
C PRO A 227 -10.35 -17.25 12.01
N GLU A 228 -11.15 -18.18 12.48
CA GLU A 228 -11.85 -19.16 11.63
C GLU A 228 -12.64 -18.47 10.52
N GLY A 229 -12.49 -18.95 9.28
CA GLY A 229 -13.16 -18.40 8.10
C GLY A 229 -12.53 -17.11 7.53
N ALA A 230 -11.49 -16.55 8.16
CA ALA A 230 -10.84 -15.32 7.67
C ALA A 230 -10.06 -15.52 6.36
N LEU A 231 -9.62 -16.75 6.07
CA LEU A 231 -8.88 -17.09 4.85
C LEU A 231 -9.37 -18.43 4.31
N GLN A 232 -9.57 -18.50 3.00
CA GLN A 232 -9.79 -19.72 2.24
C GLN A 232 -8.95 -19.73 0.96
N LEU A 233 -8.65 -20.91 0.42
CA LEU A 233 -7.78 -21.10 -0.74
C LEU A 233 -8.39 -22.07 -1.75
N ILE A 234 -8.29 -21.73 -3.03
CA ILE A 234 -8.67 -22.57 -4.17
C ILE A 234 -7.47 -22.79 -5.08
N CYS A 235 -6.99 -24.03 -5.21
CA CYS A 235 -5.87 -24.41 -6.07
C CYS A 235 -6.37 -25.04 -7.37
N GLY A 236 -6.86 -24.24 -8.32
CA GLY A 236 -7.39 -24.73 -9.60
C GLY A 236 -8.27 -23.69 -10.29
N SER A 237 -9.31 -24.16 -10.98
CA SER A 237 -10.28 -23.26 -11.64
C SER A 237 -11.13 -22.53 -10.61
N ALA A 238 -11.57 -21.30 -10.94
CA ALA A 238 -12.55 -20.58 -10.14
C ALA A 238 -13.98 -21.18 -10.25
N GLY A 239 -14.19 -22.14 -11.14
CA GLY A 239 -15.50 -22.77 -11.35
C GLY A 239 -16.62 -21.74 -11.54
N ASN A 240 -17.70 -21.92 -10.78
CA ASN A 240 -18.85 -21.02 -10.73
C ASN A 240 -18.82 -20.04 -9.54
N LEU A 241 -17.68 -19.84 -8.88
CA LEU A 241 -17.55 -18.97 -7.69
C LEU A 241 -18.20 -17.59 -7.89
N LEU A 242 -17.97 -16.96 -9.06
CA LEU A 242 -18.53 -15.64 -9.35
C LEU A 242 -20.07 -15.62 -9.51
N SER A 243 -20.70 -16.76 -9.68
CA SER A 243 -22.17 -16.85 -9.71
C SER A 243 -22.81 -16.69 -8.33
N HIS A 244 -22.02 -16.76 -7.25
CA HIS A 244 -22.50 -16.73 -5.87
C HIS A 244 -22.05 -15.46 -5.10
N VAL A 245 -21.29 -14.55 -5.75
CA VAL A 245 -20.92 -13.26 -5.14
C VAL A 245 -22.11 -12.29 -5.16
N ASN A 246 -22.14 -11.35 -4.19
CA ASN A 246 -23.18 -10.34 -4.08
C ASN A 246 -22.60 -8.94 -3.84
N SER A 247 -23.44 -7.92 -3.71
CA SER A 247 -23.07 -6.51 -3.55
C SER A 247 -22.19 -6.21 -2.32
N GLN A 248 -22.15 -7.12 -1.34
CA GLN A 248 -21.28 -6.95 -0.16
C GLN A 248 -19.87 -7.53 -0.38
N ASP A 249 -19.69 -8.38 -1.39
CA ASP A 249 -18.38 -8.93 -1.73
C ASP A 249 -17.55 -7.93 -2.55
N VAL A 250 -16.25 -8.20 -2.64
CA VAL A 250 -15.31 -7.46 -3.50
C VAL A 250 -14.51 -8.48 -4.29
N VAL A 251 -14.46 -8.34 -5.60
CA VAL A 251 -13.64 -9.20 -6.46
C VAL A 251 -12.43 -8.42 -6.94
N THR A 252 -11.24 -9.00 -6.81
CA THR A 252 -10.02 -8.46 -7.40
C THR A 252 -9.44 -9.45 -8.39
N PHE A 253 -8.93 -8.95 -9.48
CA PHE A 253 -8.29 -9.75 -10.52
C PHE A 253 -6.96 -9.16 -10.94
N THR A 254 -5.92 -9.98 -10.98
CA THR A 254 -4.62 -9.65 -11.58
C THR A 254 -4.27 -10.70 -12.63
N GLY A 255 -4.06 -10.30 -13.88
CA GLY A 255 -3.75 -11.21 -14.98
C GLY A 255 -3.90 -10.58 -16.37
N SER A 256 -4.18 -11.40 -17.38
CA SER A 256 -4.36 -10.90 -18.76
C SER A 256 -5.62 -10.06 -18.91
N ALA A 257 -5.57 -9.00 -19.72
CA ALA A 257 -6.73 -8.14 -19.99
C ALA A 257 -7.93 -8.92 -20.53
N SER A 258 -7.70 -9.90 -21.40
CA SER A 258 -8.77 -10.72 -21.98
C SER A 258 -9.53 -11.53 -20.93
N THR A 259 -8.81 -12.12 -19.97
CA THR A 259 -9.43 -12.85 -18.85
C THR A 259 -10.13 -11.88 -17.90
N GLY A 260 -9.50 -10.77 -17.55
CA GLY A 260 -10.08 -9.76 -16.67
C GLY A 260 -11.37 -9.17 -17.20
N LEU A 261 -11.42 -8.83 -18.48
CA LEU A 261 -12.63 -8.33 -19.15
C LEU A 261 -13.75 -9.37 -19.15
N LYS A 262 -13.43 -10.66 -19.39
CA LYS A 262 -14.38 -11.75 -19.35
C LYS A 262 -14.98 -11.93 -17.94
N LEU A 263 -14.14 -11.86 -16.90
CA LEU A 263 -14.61 -11.97 -15.51
C LEU A 263 -15.41 -10.73 -15.08
N LYS A 264 -14.96 -9.54 -15.44
CA LYS A 264 -15.66 -8.27 -15.15
C LYS A 264 -17.03 -8.21 -15.82
N ALA A 265 -17.17 -8.81 -16.99
CA ALA A 265 -18.44 -8.91 -17.71
C ALA A 265 -19.33 -10.08 -17.26
N HIS A 266 -18.97 -10.79 -16.19
CA HIS A 266 -19.78 -11.89 -15.66
C HIS A 266 -21.17 -11.38 -15.27
N PRO A 267 -22.27 -12.06 -15.71
CA PRO A 267 -23.64 -11.59 -15.50
C PRO A 267 -23.96 -11.24 -14.04
N ASN A 268 -23.51 -12.06 -13.10
CA ASN A 268 -23.75 -11.84 -11.68
C ASN A 268 -22.97 -10.62 -11.12
N ILE A 269 -21.74 -10.38 -11.58
CA ILE A 269 -20.96 -9.18 -11.21
C ILE A 269 -21.75 -7.92 -11.60
N LEU A 270 -22.35 -7.90 -12.79
CA LEU A 270 -23.13 -6.78 -13.28
C LEU A 270 -24.49 -6.66 -12.55
N ALA A 271 -25.21 -7.77 -12.41
CA ALA A 271 -26.53 -7.77 -11.78
C ALA A 271 -26.50 -7.35 -10.31
N GLU A 272 -25.53 -7.84 -9.56
CA GLU A 272 -25.34 -7.55 -8.13
C GLU A 272 -24.51 -6.29 -7.86
N SER A 273 -24.03 -5.61 -8.92
CA SER A 273 -23.15 -4.43 -8.79
C SER A 273 -21.94 -4.69 -7.89
N VAL A 274 -21.33 -5.88 -8.03
CA VAL A 274 -20.17 -6.28 -7.22
C VAL A 274 -18.97 -5.40 -7.56
N PRO A 275 -18.33 -4.75 -6.59
CA PRO A 275 -17.08 -4.04 -6.81
C PRO A 275 -16.02 -4.97 -7.41
N PHE A 276 -15.52 -4.61 -8.60
CA PHE A 276 -14.53 -5.39 -9.34
C PHE A 276 -13.28 -4.56 -9.60
N ASN A 277 -12.19 -4.88 -8.89
CA ASN A 277 -10.91 -4.25 -9.06
C ASN A 277 -10.03 -5.08 -10.00
N MET A 278 -9.47 -4.45 -11.03
CA MET A 278 -8.74 -5.14 -12.09
C MET A 278 -7.36 -4.52 -12.29
N GLU A 279 -6.32 -5.35 -12.20
CA GLU A 279 -4.98 -5.10 -12.71
C GLU A 279 -4.75 -6.01 -13.93
N ALA A 280 -4.37 -5.42 -15.05
CA ALA A 280 -4.25 -6.16 -16.31
C ALA A 280 -2.98 -5.80 -17.07
N ASP A 281 -2.90 -6.19 -18.34
CA ASP A 281 -1.78 -5.95 -19.26
C ASP A 281 -1.20 -4.56 -19.13
N SER A 282 0.12 -4.45 -19.07
CA SER A 282 0.79 -3.16 -18.90
C SER A 282 1.99 -3.01 -19.84
N LEU A 283 1.92 -2.00 -20.71
CA LEU A 283 3.05 -1.62 -21.57
C LEU A 283 3.86 -0.50 -20.93
N ASN A 284 4.49 -0.83 -19.79
CA ASN A 284 5.33 0.11 -19.06
C ASN A 284 6.49 0.64 -19.88
N CYS A 285 6.90 1.86 -19.62
CA CYS A 285 7.98 2.48 -20.36
C CYS A 285 9.03 3.14 -19.47
N ILE A 286 10.24 3.22 -20.00
CA ILE A 286 11.31 4.04 -19.46
C ILE A 286 11.77 5.04 -20.51
N VAL A 287 12.02 6.28 -20.10
CA VAL A 287 12.49 7.38 -20.94
C VAL A 287 13.88 7.81 -20.47
N LEU A 288 14.84 7.84 -21.38
CA LEU A 288 16.12 8.50 -21.15
C LEU A 288 15.95 10.00 -21.45
N GLY A 289 16.16 10.88 -20.48
CA GLY A 289 16.09 12.31 -20.68
C GLY A 289 17.04 12.82 -21.77
N LYS A 290 16.64 13.82 -22.54
CA LYS A 290 17.49 14.39 -23.60
C LYS A 290 18.76 15.06 -23.08
N ASP A 291 18.78 15.44 -21.81
CA ASP A 291 19.93 15.99 -21.06
C ASP A 291 20.97 14.94 -20.73
N VAL A 292 20.60 13.66 -20.69
CA VAL A 292 21.47 12.55 -20.26
C VAL A 292 22.42 12.14 -21.38
N THR A 293 23.72 12.14 -21.07
CA THR A 293 24.80 11.76 -22.00
C THR A 293 25.69 10.69 -21.38
N PRO A 294 26.45 9.93 -22.20
CA PRO A 294 27.46 9.01 -21.69
C PRO A 294 28.42 9.68 -20.74
N GLY A 295 28.74 8.98 -19.64
CA GLY A 295 29.58 9.48 -18.57
C GLY A 295 28.84 10.19 -17.44
N MET A 296 27.55 10.53 -17.60
CA MET A 296 26.70 10.97 -16.49
C MET A 296 26.23 9.76 -15.66
N PRO A 297 26.04 9.90 -14.35
CA PRO A 297 25.50 8.84 -13.52
C PRO A 297 24.13 8.31 -14.00
N GLU A 298 23.27 9.20 -14.49
CA GLU A 298 21.95 8.89 -15.03
C GLU A 298 22.00 7.92 -16.20
N TRP A 299 23.05 7.98 -17.01
CA TRP A 299 23.28 7.03 -18.11
C TRP A 299 23.41 5.60 -17.57
N ASP A 300 24.28 5.40 -16.61
CA ASP A 300 24.51 4.07 -16.01
C ASP A 300 23.29 3.56 -15.25
N ILE A 301 22.57 4.47 -14.59
CA ILE A 301 21.31 4.19 -13.88
C ILE A 301 20.28 3.66 -14.90
N PHE A 302 20.10 4.34 -16.03
CA PHE A 302 19.16 3.94 -17.07
C PHE A 302 19.49 2.54 -17.62
N ILE A 303 20.73 2.30 -18.00
CA ILE A 303 21.17 1.01 -18.56
C ILE A 303 20.97 -0.13 -17.56
N LYS A 304 21.34 0.09 -16.29
CA LYS A 304 21.15 -0.90 -15.21
C LYS A 304 19.69 -1.21 -14.97
N GLU A 305 18.82 -0.19 -14.96
CA GLU A 305 17.39 -0.36 -14.70
C GLU A 305 16.73 -1.15 -15.85
N VAL A 306 17.06 -0.86 -17.10
CA VAL A 306 16.57 -1.62 -18.26
C VAL A 306 16.98 -3.09 -18.15
N ARG A 307 18.26 -3.38 -17.92
CA ARG A 307 18.74 -4.77 -17.77
C ARG A 307 18.01 -5.48 -16.63
N LYS A 308 17.91 -4.83 -15.45
CA LYS A 308 17.24 -5.39 -14.27
C LYS A 308 15.80 -5.77 -14.58
N GLU A 309 15.06 -4.88 -15.21
CA GLU A 309 13.63 -5.07 -15.50
C GLU A 309 13.39 -6.12 -16.60
N MET A 310 14.33 -6.33 -17.50
CA MET A 310 14.28 -7.41 -18.50
C MET A 310 14.61 -8.78 -17.91
N THR A 311 15.44 -8.87 -16.86
CA THR A 311 16.03 -10.15 -16.42
C THR A 311 15.49 -10.68 -15.09
N VAL A 312 15.09 -9.79 -14.15
CA VAL A 312 14.46 -10.19 -12.88
C VAL A 312 13.17 -10.94 -13.16
N LYS A 313 13.00 -12.11 -12.55
CA LYS A 313 11.89 -13.04 -12.78
C LYS A 313 11.69 -13.40 -14.26
N ALA A 314 12.77 -13.44 -15.04
CA ALA A 314 12.75 -13.63 -16.51
C ALA A 314 11.78 -12.63 -17.19
N GLY A 315 11.75 -11.38 -16.72
CA GLY A 315 10.87 -10.32 -17.24
C GLY A 315 9.37 -10.54 -17.01
N GLN A 316 8.97 -11.57 -16.27
CA GLN A 316 7.58 -11.87 -15.96
C GLN A 316 7.06 -11.00 -14.81
N LYS A 317 7.07 -9.69 -15.01
CA LYS A 317 6.60 -8.68 -14.07
C LYS A 317 5.53 -7.82 -14.72
N CYS A 318 4.43 -7.56 -14.03
CA CYS A 318 3.40 -6.64 -14.49
C CYS A 318 3.96 -5.22 -14.70
N THR A 319 5.02 -4.88 -13.96
CA THR A 319 5.73 -3.60 -14.03
C THR A 319 6.96 -3.61 -14.93
N ALA A 320 7.37 -4.73 -15.58
CA ALA A 320 8.59 -4.78 -16.39
C ALA A 320 8.56 -3.73 -17.50
N ILE A 321 9.74 -3.19 -17.81
CA ILE A 321 9.92 -2.26 -18.93
C ILE A 321 9.70 -3.01 -20.24
N ARG A 322 8.64 -2.66 -20.97
CA ARG A 322 8.33 -3.20 -22.30
C ARG A 322 8.77 -2.26 -23.40
N ARG A 323 8.77 -0.95 -23.14
CA ARG A 323 9.09 0.09 -24.11
C ARG A 323 10.17 1.00 -23.57
N ILE A 324 11.24 1.17 -24.34
CA ILE A 324 12.41 1.96 -23.98
C ILE A 324 12.47 3.14 -24.95
N PHE A 325 12.29 4.37 -24.47
CA PHE A 325 12.33 5.57 -25.29
C PHE A 325 13.64 6.31 -25.07
N VAL A 326 14.37 6.58 -26.15
CA VAL A 326 15.69 7.22 -26.12
C VAL A 326 15.77 8.35 -27.14
N PRO A 327 16.53 9.41 -26.89
CA PRO A 327 16.80 10.43 -27.91
C PRO A 327 17.36 9.81 -29.19
N GLU A 328 16.86 10.22 -30.36
CA GLU A 328 17.23 9.66 -31.68
C GLU A 328 18.75 9.63 -31.88
N ASN A 329 19.45 10.69 -31.48
CA ASN A 329 20.91 10.80 -31.57
C ASN A 329 21.68 9.94 -30.55
N ARG A 330 20.99 9.21 -29.66
CA ARG A 330 21.58 8.29 -28.66
C ARG A 330 21.22 6.82 -28.91
N LEU A 331 20.35 6.54 -29.89
CA LEU A 331 19.76 5.22 -30.11
C LEU A 331 20.83 4.12 -30.27
N GLU A 332 21.82 4.36 -31.10
CA GLU A 332 22.87 3.37 -31.38
C GLU A 332 23.73 3.10 -30.12
N GLU A 333 24.16 4.14 -29.43
CA GLU A 333 25.01 4.04 -28.26
C GLU A 333 24.27 3.37 -27.07
N VAL A 334 23.03 3.73 -26.82
CA VAL A 334 22.19 3.06 -25.80
C VAL A 334 21.97 1.60 -26.14
N SER A 335 21.63 1.29 -27.40
CA SER A 335 21.42 -0.09 -27.85
C SER A 335 22.67 -0.95 -27.61
N LYS A 336 23.86 -0.42 -27.93
CA LYS A 336 25.15 -1.09 -27.70
C LYS A 336 25.43 -1.34 -26.21
N HIS A 337 25.14 -0.37 -25.35
CA HIS A 337 25.34 -0.53 -23.90
C HIS A 337 24.35 -1.51 -23.25
N ILE A 338 23.07 -1.47 -23.64
CA ILE A 338 22.09 -2.46 -23.18
C ILE A 338 22.48 -3.87 -23.65
N HIS A 339 22.90 -4.05 -24.92
CA HIS A 339 23.40 -5.30 -25.44
C HIS A 339 24.56 -5.84 -24.57
N ALA A 340 25.56 -5.00 -24.27
CA ALA A 340 26.72 -5.38 -23.47
C ALA A 340 26.34 -5.80 -22.03
N GLU A 341 25.34 -5.16 -21.44
CA GLU A 341 24.85 -5.53 -20.12
C GLU A 341 24.00 -6.80 -20.12
N LEU A 342 23.15 -7.00 -21.12
CA LEU A 342 22.36 -8.23 -21.26
C LEU A 342 23.26 -9.46 -21.49
N ALA A 343 24.37 -9.32 -22.24
CA ALA A 343 25.33 -10.37 -22.48
C ALA A 343 26.01 -10.92 -21.20
N LYS A 344 25.99 -10.15 -20.10
CA LYS A 344 26.50 -10.60 -18.79
C LYS A 344 25.51 -11.48 -18.03
N THR A 345 24.26 -11.62 -18.52
CA THR A 345 23.21 -12.36 -17.82
C THR A 345 23.37 -13.86 -17.99
N THR A 346 23.69 -14.57 -16.94
CA THR A 346 23.75 -16.02 -16.90
C THR A 346 22.37 -16.61 -16.67
N ILE A 347 22.00 -17.59 -17.52
CA ILE A 347 20.67 -18.22 -17.51
C ILE A 347 20.82 -19.69 -17.11
N GLY A 348 19.88 -20.26 -16.35
CA GLY A 348 19.95 -21.68 -16.02
C GLY A 348 19.20 -22.06 -14.76
N ASN A 349 19.66 -23.13 -14.11
CA ASN A 349 19.08 -23.65 -12.88
C ASN A 349 19.26 -22.64 -11.73
N PRO A 350 18.16 -22.15 -11.11
CA PRO A 350 18.24 -21.19 -10.01
C PRO A 350 19.01 -21.65 -8.76
N LEU A 351 19.22 -22.94 -8.61
CA LEU A 351 20.03 -23.50 -7.53
C LEU A 351 21.54 -23.26 -7.72
N ASN A 352 21.98 -22.92 -8.91
CA ASN A 352 23.36 -22.53 -9.17
C ASN A 352 23.55 -21.04 -8.90
N GLU A 353 24.42 -20.70 -7.94
CA GLU A 353 24.68 -19.32 -7.49
C GLU A 353 25.20 -18.37 -8.59
N LYS A 354 25.72 -18.92 -9.70
CA LYS A 354 26.17 -18.12 -10.86
C LYS A 354 25.01 -17.67 -11.74
N VAL A 355 23.83 -18.28 -11.62
CA VAL A 355 22.66 -17.97 -12.42
C VAL A 355 22.02 -16.67 -11.95
N ARG A 356 21.73 -15.79 -12.91
CA ARG A 356 21.11 -14.48 -12.69
C ARG A 356 19.67 -14.39 -13.22
N MET A 357 19.29 -15.27 -14.12
CA MET A 357 17.94 -15.38 -14.66
C MET A 357 17.56 -16.86 -14.77
N GLY A 358 16.44 -17.26 -14.22
CA GLY A 358 15.93 -18.61 -14.31
C GLY A 358 14.97 -18.81 -15.48
N ALA A 359 14.14 -19.86 -15.39
CA ALA A 359 13.11 -20.17 -16.38
C ALA A 359 11.87 -19.27 -16.23
N LEU A 360 11.05 -19.18 -17.27
CA LEU A 360 9.67 -18.72 -17.14
C LEU A 360 8.87 -19.75 -16.32
N ALA A 361 7.71 -19.35 -15.81
CA ALA A 361 6.92 -20.16 -14.88
C ALA A 361 6.46 -21.53 -15.46
N GLY A 362 6.52 -21.71 -16.75
CA GLY A 362 6.23 -22.98 -17.42
C GLY A 362 6.36 -22.90 -18.94
N GLN A 363 6.24 -24.03 -19.59
CA GLN A 363 6.33 -24.14 -21.06
C GLN A 363 5.24 -23.33 -21.77
N GLY A 364 4.01 -23.33 -21.24
CA GLY A 364 2.91 -22.55 -21.82
C GLY A 364 3.21 -21.05 -21.82
N GLN A 365 3.84 -20.52 -20.77
CA GLN A 365 4.25 -19.12 -20.69
C GLN A 365 5.38 -18.81 -21.68
N ARG A 366 6.32 -19.74 -21.87
CA ARG A 366 7.38 -19.58 -22.86
C ARG A 366 6.81 -19.49 -24.29
N GLU A 367 5.91 -20.38 -24.65
CA GLU A 367 5.30 -20.39 -25.99
C GLU A 367 4.40 -19.15 -26.21
N GLU A 368 3.70 -18.70 -25.18
CA GLU A 368 2.96 -17.43 -25.25
C GLU A 368 3.88 -16.25 -25.53
N VAL A 369 5.01 -16.12 -24.82
CA VAL A 369 5.99 -15.06 -25.08
C VAL A 369 6.52 -15.12 -26.50
N ARG A 370 6.87 -16.32 -27.00
CA ARG A 370 7.31 -16.53 -28.39
C ARG A 370 6.26 -16.06 -29.39
N SER A 371 5.01 -16.42 -29.17
CA SER A 371 3.89 -16.00 -30.02
C SER A 371 3.72 -14.48 -30.04
N GLN A 372 3.83 -13.81 -28.90
CA GLN A 372 3.74 -12.34 -28.84
C GLN A 372 4.94 -11.67 -29.52
N VAL A 373 6.16 -12.20 -29.36
CA VAL A 373 7.34 -11.68 -30.05
C VAL A 373 7.19 -11.80 -31.56
N GLN A 374 6.63 -12.90 -32.09
CA GLN A 374 6.36 -13.01 -33.52
C GLN A 374 5.45 -11.87 -34.03
N LYS A 375 4.47 -11.44 -33.25
CA LYS A 375 3.65 -10.28 -33.60
C LYS A 375 4.46 -8.98 -33.58
N LEU A 376 5.32 -8.77 -32.56
CA LEU A 376 6.20 -7.60 -32.47
C LEU A 376 7.15 -7.48 -33.67
N LEU A 377 7.59 -8.60 -34.26
CA LEU A 377 8.46 -8.63 -35.41
C LEU A 377 7.83 -8.11 -36.72
N ALA A 378 6.51 -7.87 -36.73
CA ALA A 378 5.85 -7.22 -37.87
C ALA A 378 6.35 -5.79 -38.08
N SER A 379 6.80 -5.08 -37.03
CA SER A 379 7.29 -3.70 -37.11
C SER A 379 8.62 -3.47 -36.37
N SER A 380 9.24 -4.53 -35.84
CA SER A 380 10.47 -4.43 -35.07
C SER A 380 11.46 -5.54 -35.51
N GLN A 381 12.74 -5.37 -35.19
CA GLN A 381 13.77 -6.37 -35.44
C GLN A 381 14.49 -6.75 -34.14
N ILE A 382 14.90 -8.02 -34.00
CA ILE A 382 15.73 -8.46 -32.87
C ILE A 382 17.15 -7.92 -33.08
N ILE A 383 17.66 -7.16 -32.11
CA ILE A 383 19.04 -6.66 -32.08
C ILE A 383 19.88 -7.33 -30.99
N TYR A 384 19.25 -8.09 -30.07
CA TYR A 384 19.94 -8.94 -29.10
C TYR A 384 19.06 -10.14 -28.72
N GLY A 385 19.71 -11.27 -28.50
CA GLY A 385 19.09 -12.54 -28.10
C GLY A 385 18.57 -13.38 -29.25
N SER A 386 17.94 -14.51 -28.94
CA SER A 386 17.36 -15.45 -29.90
C SER A 386 16.09 -16.07 -29.38
N LEU A 387 15.10 -16.26 -30.26
CA LEU A 387 13.88 -17.02 -29.97
C LEU A 387 14.12 -18.53 -29.97
N ASP A 388 15.09 -19.00 -30.74
CA ASP A 388 15.27 -20.43 -31.05
C ASP A 388 16.23 -21.12 -30.11
N SER A 389 17.17 -20.37 -29.53
CA SER A 389 18.24 -20.92 -28.71
C SER A 389 18.55 -20.07 -27.47
N VAL A 390 18.90 -20.77 -26.40
CA VAL A 390 19.37 -20.13 -25.15
C VAL A 390 20.44 -21.04 -24.54
N ALA A 391 21.57 -20.44 -24.17
CA ALA A 391 22.59 -21.13 -23.39
C ALA A 391 22.21 -21.15 -21.91
N VAL A 392 22.24 -22.33 -21.30
CA VAL A 392 21.84 -22.51 -19.91
C VAL A 392 22.92 -23.21 -19.10
N ILE A 393 22.99 -22.88 -17.80
CA ILE A 393 23.91 -23.47 -16.83
C ILE A 393 23.15 -24.47 -15.96
N ASP A 394 23.66 -25.68 -15.81
CA ASP A 394 23.10 -26.77 -14.98
C ASP A 394 21.63 -27.06 -15.27
N ALA A 395 21.21 -26.95 -16.51
CA ALA A 395 19.85 -27.19 -16.95
C ALA A 395 19.81 -27.69 -18.40
N ASP A 396 18.64 -28.16 -18.85
CA ASP A 396 18.40 -28.53 -20.24
C ASP A 396 17.37 -27.55 -20.85
N ALA A 397 17.83 -26.79 -21.86
CA ALA A 397 16.98 -25.80 -22.54
C ALA A 397 15.83 -26.43 -23.34
N GLN A 398 15.91 -27.74 -23.67
CA GLN A 398 14.88 -28.44 -24.44
C GLN A 398 13.65 -28.78 -23.54
N VAL A 399 13.89 -29.07 -22.26
CA VAL A 399 12.84 -29.47 -21.34
C VAL A 399 12.41 -28.36 -20.37
N GLY A 400 13.33 -27.47 -20.00
CA GLY A 400 13.02 -26.31 -19.13
C GLY A 400 12.38 -25.15 -19.93
N ALA A 401 11.65 -24.29 -19.21
CA ALA A 401 10.95 -23.15 -19.82
C ALA A 401 11.89 -21.92 -19.99
N PHE A 402 13.10 -22.13 -20.47
CA PHE A 402 14.09 -21.06 -20.64
C PHE A 402 13.88 -20.25 -21.93
N LEU A 403 14.19 -18.96 -21.86
CA LEU A 403 14.17 -18.04 -23.00
C LEU A 403 15.31 -17.03 -22.83
N SER A 404 15.99 -16.69 -23.95
CA SER A 404 16.98 -15.61 -23.96
C SER A 404 16.31 -14.26 -23.73
N PRO A 405 16.95 -13.29 -23.05
CA PRO A 405 16.50 -11.90 -23.11
C PRO A 405 16.52 -11.41 -24.57
N LEU A 406 15.46 -10.69 -24.96
CA LEU A 406 15.29 -10.19 -26.32
C LEU A 406 15.19 -8.66 -26.29
N LEU A 407 16.13 -7.98 -26.93
CA LEU A 407 16.03 -6.55 -27.21
C LEU A 407 15.60 -6.36 -28.67
N LEU A 408 14.47 -5.71 -28.84
CA LEU A 408 13.90 -5.38 -30.14
C LEU A 408 14.18 -3.90 -30.47
N LEU A 409 14.35 -3.57 -31.73
CA LEU A 409 14.45 -2.21 -32.24
C LEU A 409 13.25 -1.89 -33.13
N ASN A 410 12.58 -0.80 -32.86
CA ASN A 410 11.61 -0.21 -33.75
C ASN A 410 12.02 1.25 -34.05
N THR A 411 12.25 1.58 -35.32
CA THR A 411 12.72 2.90 -35.76
C THR A 411 11.61 3.85 -36.18
N THR A 412 10.36 3.36 -36.27
CA THR A 412 9.18 4.14 -36.67
C THR A 412 8.07 4.09 -35.61
N PRO A 413 8.33 4.53 -34.36
CA PRO A 413 7.43 4.28 -33.22
C PRO A 413 6.09 5.01 -33.35
N PHE A 414 6.01 6.10 -34.08
CA PHE A 414 4.76 6.83 -34.28
C PHE A 414 3.78 6.14 -35.22
N GLU A 415 4.32 5.38 -36.17
CA GLU A 415 3.57 4.69 -37.25
C GLU A 415 3.26 3.23 -36.88
N SER A 416 4.07 2.64 -36.01
CA SER A 416 3.96 1.22 -35.61
C SER A 416 2.80 1.00 -34.62
N TYR A 417 2.12 -0.11 -34.79
CA TYR A 417 1.03 -0.55 -33.90
C TYR A 417 1.52 -1.49 -32.79
N GLU A 418 2.34 -2.49 -33.15
CA GLU A 418 2.64 -3.64 -32.32
C GLU A 418 3.35 -3.29 -31.03
N PRO A 419 4.42 -2.44 -30.98
CA PRO A 419 5.12 -2.12 -29.75
C PRO A 419 4.24 -1.41 -28.71
N HIS A 420 3.13 -0.82 -29.13
CA HIS A 420 2.20 -0.11 -28.29
C HIS A 420 0.93 -0.90 -27.93
N ASN A 421 0.76 -2.12 -28.47
CA ASN A 421 -0.45 -2.90 -28.29
C ASN A 421 -0.21 -4.36 -27.90
N VAL A 422 0.98 -4.91 -28.17
CA VAL A 422 1.35 -6.31 -27.90
C VAL A 422 2.25 -6.38 -26.66
N GLU A 423 1.83 -7.12 -25.64
CA GLU A 423 2.66 -7.41 -24.47
C GLU A 423 3.24 -8.82 -24.57
N ALA A 424 4.58 -8.93 -24.69
CA ALA A 424 5.30 -10.17 -24.49
C ALA A 424 5.71 -10.28 -23.02
N PHE A 425 4.96 -11.05 -22.22
CA PHE A 425 5.15 -11.13 -20.76
C PHE A 425 6.34 -12.02 -20.36
N GLY A 426 7.52 -11.59 -20.75
CA GLY A 426 8.80 -12.28 -20.59
C GLY A 426 9.98 -11.31 -20.66
N PRO A 427 11.20 -11.80 -20.86
CA PRO A 427 12.43 -10.99 -20.89
C PRO A 427 12.57 -10.23 -22.23
N VAL A 428 11.55 -9.42 -22.59
CA VAL A 428 11.44 -8.77 -23.90
C VAL A 428 11.15 -7.27 -23.72
N SER A 429 11.95 -6.43 -24.39
CA SER A 429 11.73 -4.98 -24.47
C SER A 429 12.02 -4.46 -25.87
N THR A 430 11.32 -3.39 -26.27
CA THR A 430 11.51 -2.72 -27.56
C THR A 430 12.08 -1.32 -27.33
N ILE A 431 13.25 -1.03 -27.93
CA ILE A 431 13.85 0.30 -27.93
C ILE A 431 13.35 1.10 -29.13
N MET A 432 13.04 2.38 -28.89
CA MET A 432 12.39 3.28 -29.84
C MET A 432 12.94 4.69 -29.70
N PRO A 433 13.24 5.40 -30.83
CA PRO A 433 13.74 6.75 -30.80
C PRO A 433 12.63 7.79 -30.60
N TYR A 434 13.00 8.95 -30.02
CA TYR A 434 12.20 10.17 -29.98
C TYR A 434 13.05 11.42 -30.24
N LYS A 435 12.45 12.54 -30.67
CA LYS A 435 13.18 13.77 -31.02
C LYS A 435 13.19 14.80 -29.90
N ASN A 436 12.09 14.92 -29.15
CA ASN A 436 11.91 15.90 -28.08
C ASN A 436 11.03 15.32 -26.97
N THR A 437 10.95 16.00 -25.82
CA THR A 437 10.20 15.51 -24.64
C THR A 437 8.71 15.30 -24.95
N ASP A 438 8.09 16.10 -25.81
CA ASP A 438 6.67 15.95 -26.20
C ASP A 438 6.45 14.68 -27.01
N ASP A 439 7.40 14.29 -27.84
CA ASP A 439 7.41 13.00 -28.53
C ASP A 439 7.44 11.84 -27.52
N ALA A 440 8.34 11.90 -26.55
CA ALA A 440 8.44 10.88 -25.49
C ALA A 440 7.13 10.77 -24.68
N ILE A 441 6.50 11.89 -24.35
CA ILE A 441 5.18 11.95 -23.71
C ILE A 441 4.12 11.28 -24.60
N THR A 442 4.09 11.63 -25.87
CA THR A 442 3.13 11.07 -26.84
C THR A 442 3.29 9.56 -26.99
N LEU A 443 4.53 9.09 -27.13
CA LEU A 443 4.87 7.67 -27.24
C LEU A 443 4.51 6.91 -25.96
N SER A 444 4.73 7.50 -24.80
CA SER A 444 4.38 6.86 -23.53
C SER A 444 2.87 6.58 -23.45
N LYS A 445 2.05 7.52 -23.89
CA LYS A 445 0.58 7.42 -23.92
C LYS A 445 0.03 6.42 -24.93
N LYS A 446 0.76 6.12 -26.00
CA LYS A 446 0.33 5.15 -27.02
C LYS A 446 0.08 3.74 -26.45
N GLY A 447 0.62 3.41 -25.27
CA GLY A 447 0.30 2.19 -24.53
C GLY A 447 -1.10 2.13 -23.95
N LYS A 448 -1.88 3.21 -24.02
CA LYS A 448 -3.29 3.34 -23.60
C LYS A 448 -3.52 3.05 -22.11
N GLY A 449 -2.52 3.27 -21.30
CA GLY A 449 -2.49 3.02 -19.88
C GLY A 449 -1.41 2.03 -19.48
N SER A 450 -0.78 2.27 -18.33
CA SER A 450 0.19 1.35 -17.74
C SER A 450 0.25 1.49 -16.21
N LEU A 451 0.85 0.51 -15.55
CA LEU A 451 1.09 0.52 -14.11
C LEU A 451 2.18 1.52 -13.75
N VAL A 452 3.24 1.61 -14.56
CA VAL A 452 4.38 2.46 -14.25
C VAL A 452 5.06 3.01 -15.51
N SER A 453 5.55 4.24 -15.39
CA SER A 453 6.52 4.85 -16.30
C SER A 453 7.70 5.37 -15.49
N THR A 454 8.91 5.39 -16.08
CA THR A 454 10.09 6.03 -15.49
C THR A 454 10.69 7.04 -16.45
N ILE A 455 11.09 8.19 -15.93
CA ILE A 455 12.00 9.09 -16.63
C ILE A 455 13.32 9.18 -15.87
N VAL A 456 14.42 9.03 -16.58
CA VAL A 456 15.78 9.18 -16.04
C VAL A 456 16.35 10.48 -16.57
N THR A 457 16.52 11.47 -15.72
CA THR A 457 16.97 12.83 -16.10
C THR A 457 17.57 13.54 -14.88
N ALA A 458 18.55 14.41 -15.11
CA ALA A 458 19.10 15.32 -14.10
C ALA A 458 18.43 16.72 -14.15
N ASP A 459 17.61 16.99 -15.17
CA ASP A 459 16.95 18.27 -15.38
C ASP A 459 15.51 18.29 -14.81
N PRO A 460 15.22 19.09 -13.77
CA PRO A 460 13.92 19.16 -13.14
C PRO A 460 12.80 19.69 -14.06
N GLU A 461 13.13 20.52 -15.05
CA GLU A 461 12.12 21.03 -15.99
C GLU A 461 11.69 19.93 -16.98
N ILE A 462 12.64 19.10 -17.44
CA ILE A 462 12.33 17.91 -18.26
C ILE A 462 11.47 16.93 -17.45
N ALA A 463 11.84 16.68 -16.18
CA ALA A 463 11.08 15.83 -15.28
C ALA A 463 9.64 16.34 -15.11
N LYS A 464 9.47 17.62 -14.82
CA LYS A 464 8.16 18.28 -14.66
C LYS A 464 7.33 18.21 -15.94
N GLN A 465 7.91 18.54 -17.10
CA GLN A 465 7.23 18.48 -18.40
C GLN A 465 6.71 17.06 -18.66
N TYR A 466 7.56 16.04 -18.45
CA TYR A 466 7.19 14.65 -18.66
C TYR A 466 6.08 14.21 -17.71
N VAL A 467 6.24 14.44 -16.41
CA VAL A 467 5.25 14.03 -15.39
C VAL A 467 3.89 14.67 -15.67
N MET A 468 3.85 15.99 -15.87
CA MET A 468 2.59 16.70 -16.13
C MET A 468 1.94 16.28 -17.45
N GLY A 469 2.76 15.96 -18.46
CA GLY A 469 2.28 15.52 -19.75
C GLY A 469 1.78 14.07 -19.78
N ALA A 470 2.36 13.17 -18.98
CA ALA A 470 2.13 11.73 -19.08
C ALA A 470 1.26 11.14 -17.95
N ALA A 471 1.11 11.83 -16.80
CA ALA A 471 0.51 11.30 -15.57
C ALA A 471 -0.89 10.67 -15.76
N THR A 472 -1.71 11.18 -16.66
CA THR A 472 -3.07 10.66 -16.93
C THR A 472 -3.11 9.24 -17.50
N HIS A 473 -1.96 8.71 -17.94
CA HIS A 473 -1.85 7.38 -18.59
C HIS A 473 -1.07 6.36 -17.79
N HIS A 474 -0.59 6.72 -16.60
CA HIS A 474 0.24 5.85 -15.76
C HIS A 474 -0.27 5.85 -14.32
N GLY A 475 -0.30 4.69 -13.68
CA GLY A 475 -0.64 4.60 -12.25
C GLY A 475 0.46 5.19 -11.36
N ARG A 476 1.72 5.06 -11.80
CA ARG A 476 2.90 5.59 -11.10
C ARG A 476 3.91 6.13 -12.10
N ILE A 477 4.55 7.25 -11.77
CA ILE A 477 5.72 7.74 -12.51
C ILE A 477 6.90 7.82 -11.55
N LEU A 478 8.00 7.14 -11.88
CA LEU A 478 9.28 7.23 -11.18
C LEU A 478 10.16 8.26 -11.91
N VAL A 479 10.57 9.29 -11.20
CA VAL A 479 11.63 10.20 -11.66
C VAL A 479 12.92 9.74 -11.00
N LEU A 480 13.91 9.35 -11.79
CA LEU A 480 15.14 8.72 -11.31
C LEU A 480 16.36 9.52 -11.75
N ASN A 481 17.21 9.88 -10.80
CA ASN A 481 18.46 10.58 -11.01
C ASN A 481 19.54 10.07 -10.04
N ALA A 482 20.75 10.59 -10.13
CA ALA A 482 21.86 10.21 -9.26
C ALA A 482 21.57 10.41 -7.77
N GLU A 483 20.82 11.45 -7.42
CA GLU A 483 20.51 11.82 -6.04
C GLU A 483 19.68 10.74 -5.34
N CYS A 484 18.67 10.18 -6.01
CA CYS A 484 17.77 9.20 -5.40
C CYS A 484 18.07 7.73 -5.77
N ALA A 485 18.93 7.46 -6.75
CA ALA A 485 19.12 6.12 -7.31
C ALA A 485 19.55 5.07 -6.28
N LYS A 486 20.34 5.47 -5.27
CA LYS A 486 20.84 4.55 -4.23
C LYS A 486 19.72 4.08 -3.29
N GLU A 487 18.76 4.94 -2.99
CA GLU A 487 17.64 4.69 -2.06
C GLU A 487 16.38 4.22 -2.79
N SER A 488 16.31 4.43 -4.11
CA SER A 488 15.16 4.04 -4.93
C SER A 488 15.00 2.53 -4.99
N THR A 489 13.78 2.05 -4.85
CA THR A 489 13.43 0.65 -5.08
C THR A 489 13.40 0.26 -6.56
N GLY A 490 13.48 1.26 -7.46
CA GLY A 490 13.53 1.11 -8.90
C GLY A 490 12.15 1.07 -9.59
N HIS A 491 12.18 0.95 -10.91
CA HIS A 491 11.00 0.98 -11.77
C HIS A 491 9.94 -0.06 -11.38
N GLY A 492 10.37 -1.29 -11.19
CA GLY A 492 9.49 -2.44 -11.07
C GLY A 492 8.92 -2.72 -9.68
N SER A 493 9.22 -1.91 -8.66
CA SER A 493 8.82 -2.19 -7.27
C SER A 493 7.66 -1.30 -6.84
N PRO A 494 6.42 -1.81 -6.75
CA PRO A 494 5.33 -1.08 -6.13
C PRO A 494 5.55 -0.93 -4.63
N LEU A 495 5.10 0.18 -4.05
CA LEU A 495 5.22 0.47 -2.63
C LEU A 495 3.85 0.43 -1.96
N PRO A 496 3.68 -0.23 -0.79
CA PRO A 496 2.38 -0.41 -0.15
C PRO A 496 1.66 0.90 0.23
N SER A 497 2.41 1.99 0.41
CA SER A 497 1.86 3.33 0.72
C SER A 497 1.43 4.13 -0.51
N LEU A 498 1.81 3.69 -1.71
CA LEU A 498 1.47 4.32 -2.98
C LEU A 498 0.54 3.41 -3.78
N VAL A 499 -0.23 4.03 -4.69
CA VAL A 499 -1.13 3.28 -5.57
C VAL A 499 -0.33 2.30 -6.44
N HIS A 500 -0.82 1.05 -6.53
CA HIS A 500 -0.47 0.09 -7.55
C HIS A 500 -1.71 -0.19 -8.38
N GLY A 501 -1.62 0.05 -9.67
CA GLY A 501 -2.73 0.02 -10.62
C GLY A 501 -2.43 0.93 -11.78
N GLY A 502 -3.36 1.11 -12.67
CA GLY A 502 -3.19 2.01 -13.80
C GLY A 502 -4.45 2.17 -14.64
N PRO A 503 -4.58 3.29 -15.35
CA PRO A 503 -5.77 3.58 -16.15
C PRO A 503 -5.84 2.71 -17.42
N GLY A 504 -7.00 2.71 -18.07
CA GLY A 504 -7.21 2.15 -19.38
C GLY A 504 -6.83 0.67 -19.49
N ARG A 505 -5.85 0.36 -20.33
CA ARG A 505 -5.36 -1.00 -20.58
C ARG A 505 -4.92 -1.72 -19.31
N ALA A 506 -4.35 -1.01 -18.34
CA ALA A 506 -3.92 -1.58 -17.07
C ALA A 506 -5.09 -1.98 -16.15
N GLY A 507 -6.32 -1.86 -16.61
CA GLY A 507 -7.51 -2.39 -15.93
C GLY A 507 -8.35 -1.33 -15.23
N GLY A 508 -7.81 -0.16 -14.92
CA GLY A 508 -8.50 0.91 -14.19
C GLY A 508 -8.66 0.63 -12.70
N GLY A 509 -8.06 -0.44 -12.19
CA GLY A 509 -8.09 -0.79 -10.79
C GLY A 509 -7.06 -0.02 -9.97
N GLU A 510 -7.22 -0.09 -8.67
CA GLU A 510 -6.30 0.50 -7.70
C GLU A 510 -6.08 -0.51 -6.57
N GLU A 511 -4.85 -0.98 -6.43
CA GLU A 511 -4.41 -1.88 -5.37
C GLU A 511 -3.40 -1.15 -4.48
N MET A 512 -3.24 -1.57 -3.23
CA MET A 512 -2.42 -0.88 -2.26
C MET A 512 -2.86 0.59 -2.04
N GLY A 513 -1.94 1.55 -1.94
CA GLY A 513 -2.29 2.96 -1.77
C GLY A 513 -2.55 3.38 -0.32
N GLY A 514 -2.03 2.63 0.64
CA GLY A 514 -2.19 2.92 2.07
C GLY A 514 -3.66 2.85 2.50
N LEU A 515 -4.14 3.85 3.24
CA LEU A 515 -5.51 3.89 3.72
C LEU A 515 -6.55 3.88 2.58
N ARG A 516 -6.20 4.42 1.41
CA ARG A 516 -7.11 4.42 0.27
C ARG A 516 -7.43 2.99 -0.20
N GLY A 517 -6.45 2.09 -0.22
CA GLY A 517 -6.64 0.68 -0.50
C GLY A 517 -7.59 0.01 0.50
N VAL A 518 -7.43 0.31 1.80
CA VAL A 518 -8.31 -0.22 2.87
C VAL A 518 -9.77 0.19 2.65
N LYS A 519 -10.00 1.43 2.18
CA LYS A 519 -11.35 1.97 1.93
C LYS A 519 -12.13 1.22 0.84
N HIS A 520 -11.49 0.50 -0.07
CA HIS A 520 -12.19 -0.33 -1.06
C HIS A 520 -12.99 -1.49 -0.45
N TYR A 521 -12.64 -1.91 0.75
CA TYR A 521 -13.29 -2.99 1.49
C TYR A 521 -14.23 -2.48 2.59
N LEU A 522 -14.40 -1.16 2.69
CA LEU A 522 -15.31 -0.51 3.62
C LEU A 522 -16.52 0.07 2.88
N GLN A 523 -17.68 -0.01 3.49
CA GLN A 523 -18.85 0.73 3.03
C GLN A 523 -18.78 2.16 3.57
N ARG A 524 -18.85 3.14 2.69
CA ARG A 524 -18.93 4.56 3.03
C ARG A 524 -20.39 4.99 3.09
N THR A 525 -20.86 5.42 4.27
CA THR A 525 -22.24 5.84 4.48
C THR A 525 -22.28 7.26 5.03
N ALA A 526 -23.08 8.12 4.42
CA ALA A 526 -23.35 9.45 4.98
C ALA A 526 -24.35 9.32 6.12
N ILE A 527 -23.97 9.80 7.31
CA ILE A 527 -24.86 9.92 8.46
C ILE A 527 -25.19 11.39 8.67
N GLN A 528 -26.44 11.70 9.04
CA GLN A 528 -26.92 13.05 9.26
C GLN A 528 -27.70 13.10 10.58
N GLY A 529 -27.50 14.18 11.33
CA GLY A 529 -28.18 14.33 12.61
C GLY A 529 -27.77 15.57 13.38
N SER A 530 -28.18 15.66 14.64
CA SER A 530 -27.66 16.70 15.54
C SER A 530 -26.21 16.41 15.92
N PRO A 531 -25.39 17.43 16.22
CA PRO A 531 -23.99 17.21 16.64
C PRO A 531 -23.86 16.22 17.81
N SER A 532 -24.77 16.24 18.78
CA SER A 532 -24.74 15.30 19.91
C SER A 532 -25.01 13.85 19.50
N MET A 533 -25.89 13.60 18.52
CA MET A 533 -26.15 12.25 18.01
C MET A 533 -24.98 11.75 17.18
N ILE A 534 -24.38 12.61 16.34
CA ILE A 534 -23.19 12.25 15.58
C ILE A 534 -22.01 11.96 16.51
N THR A 535 -21.82 12.76 17.57
CA THR A 535 -20.83 12.48 18.63
C THR A 535 -21.02 11.09 19.24
N ALA A 536 -22.25 10.75 19.64
CA ALA A 536 -22.57 9.46 20.24
C ALA A 536 -22.33 8.27 19.30
N ILE A 537 -22.62 8.45 18.00
CA ILE A 537 -22.40 7.40 16.98
C ILE A 537 -20.90 7.23 16.66
N SER A 538 -20.20 8.35 16.55
CA SER A 538 -18.81 8.36 16.05
C SER A 538 -17.75 8.16 17.13
N ASN A 539 -18.12 8.30 18.40
CA ASN A 539 -17.20 8.38 19.54
C ASN A 539 -16.11 9.46 19.37
N VAL A 540 -16.46 10.54 18.64
CA VAL A 540 -15.63 11.74 18.44
C VAL A 540 -16.52 12.97 18.65
N TYR A 541 -16.14 13.85 19.60
CA TYR A 541 -16.90 15.05 19.87
C TYR A 541 -17.00 15.94 18.64
N GLN A 542 -18.22 16.30 18.30
CA GLN A 542 -18.52 17.19 17.19
C GLN A 542 -18.75 18.62 17.72
N PRO A 543 -18.24 19.65 17.04
CA PRO A 543 -18.54 21.04 17.40
C PRO A 543 -20.06 21.27 17.58
N HIS A 544 -20.42 22.03 18.59
CA HIS A 544 -21.82 22.33 18.99
C HIS A 544 -22.61 21.14 19.58
N ALA A 545 -21.99 19.97 19.80
CA ALA A 545 -22.60 18.91 20.59
C ALA A 545 -22.69 19.33 22.06
N LYS A 546 -23.62 18.72 22.81
CA LYS A 546 -23.70 18.92 24.25
C LYS A 546 -22.48 18.32 24.94
N GLY A 547 -21.75 19.14 25.70
CA GLY A 547 -20.67 18.67 26.56
C GLY A 547 -21.21 18.01 27.83
N ILE A 548 -20.35 17.25 28.48
CA ILE A 548 -20.57 16.63 29.79
C ILE A 548 -19.90 17.51 30.83
N ASP A 549 -20.67 18.22 31.65
CA ASP A 549 -20.12 18.99 32.74
C ASP A 549 -19.63 18.06 33.86
N ASN A 550 -18.34 18.10 34.14
CA ASN A 550 -17.73 17.30 35.19
C ASN A 550 -17.81 17.91 36.60
N GLY A 551 -18.53 19.01 36.75
CA GLY A 551 -18.66 19.71 38.01
C GLY A 551 -17.30 20.23 38.52
N ALA A 552 -16.98 19.93 39.78
CA ALA A 552 -15.73 20.39 40.40
C ALA A 552 -14.48 19.59 40.00
N MET A 553 -14.63 18.46 39.30
CA MET A 553 -13.48 17.62 38.92
C MET A 553 -12.92 18.05 37.58
N HIS A 554 -11.71 18.62 37.59
CA HIS A 554 -11.00 18.98 36.37
C HIS A 554 -10.64 17.73 35.53
N PRO A 555 -10.89 17.70 34.20
CA PRO A 555 -10.58 16.53 33.34
C PRO A 555 -9.11 16.09 33.38
N PHE A 556 -8.16 16.98 33.66
CA PHE A 556 -6.75 16.63 33.80
C PHE A 556 -6.43 15.75 35.01
N LYS A 557 -7.36 15.65 36.00
CA LYS A 557 -7.22 14.72 37.13
C LYS A 557 -7.64 13.29 36.80
N LYS A 558 -8.22 13.07 35.62
CA LYS A 558 -8.65 11.76 35.15
C LYS A 558 -7.52 11.06 34.38
N TYR A 559 -7.36 9.78 34.64
CA TYR A 559 -6.54 8.91 33.78
C TYR A 559 -7.22 8.72 32.42
N PHE A 560 -6.45 8.25 31.42
CA PHE A 560 -6.93 8.09 30.06
C PHE A 560 -8.24 7.28 29.97
N GLU A 561 -8.36 6.18 30.71
CA GLU A 561 -9.55 5.33 30.72
C GLU A 561 -10.78 6.00 31.35
N GLU A 562 -10.56 6.93 32.30
CA GLU A 562 -11.63 7.62 33.04
C GLU A 562 -12.19 8.81 32.25
N LEU A 563 -11.50 9.27 31.22
CA LEU A 563 -11.98 10.34 30.36
C LEU A 563 -13.08 9.82 29.44
N THR A 564 -14.13 10.61 29.30
CA THR A 564 -15.25 10.36 28.40
C THR A 564 -15.26 11.42 27.28
N ILE A 565 -15.61 11.01 26.06
CA ILE A 565 -15.80 11.97 24.96
C ILE A 565 -16.91 12.93 25.32
N GLY A 566 -16.61 14.23 25.21
CA GLY A 566 -17.51 15.29 25.65
C GLY A 566 -17.27 15.82 27.08
N ASP A 567 -16.37 15.18 27.86
CA ASP A 567 -15.94 15.75 29.16
C ASP A 567 -15.49 17.21 28.96
N GLN A 568 -16.11 18.15 29.67
CA GLN A 568 -15.99 19.58 29.38
C GLN A 568 -15.79 20.40 30.64
N ILE A 569 -15.00 21.47 30.52
CA ILE A 569 -14.97 22.58 31.49
C ILE A 569 -15.06 23.91 30.76
N THR A 570 -15.56 24.92 31.49
CA THR A 570 -15.48 26.34 31.11
C THR A 570 -14.67 27.07 32.18
N THR A 571 -13.66 27.82 31.74
CA THR A 571 -12.72 28.49 32.65
C THR A 571 -13.28 29.82 33.18
N GLN A 572 -12.56 30.36 34.14
CA GLN A 572 -12.76 31.76 34.54
C GLN A 572 -12.31 32.72 33.42
N LYS A 573 -12.80 33.95 33.46
CA LYS A 573 -12.41 35.02 32.53
C LYS A 573 -11.06 35.61 32.90
N ARG A 574 -10.26 35.94 31.89
CA ARG A 574 -8.97 36.65 31.97
C ARG A 574 -9.01 37.92 31.14
N LEU A 575 -8.76 39.06 31.73
CA LEU A 575 -8.60 40.31 31.00
C LEU A 575 -7.26 40.31 30.22
N ILE A 576 -7.30 40.70 28.96
CA ILE A 576 -6.14 40.92 28.12
C ILE A 576 -5.81 42.41 28.15
N THR A 577 -4.64 42.77 28.66
CA THR A 577 -4.23 44.15 28.79
C THR A 577 -3.22 44.53 27.70
N ALA A 578 -3.06 45.82 27.41
CA ALA A 578 -2.02 46.31 26.52
C ALA A 578 -0.61 45.92 27.03
N GLU A 579 -0.40 45.97 28.35
CA GLU A 579 0.85 45.54 28.97
C GLU A 579 1.16 44.05 28.73
N ASP A 580 0.15 43.18 28.73
CA ASP A 580 0.35 41.75 28.40
C ASP A 580 0.83 41.58 26.95
N ILE A 581 0.27 42.38 26.03
CA ILE A 581 0.65 42.36 24.62
C ILE A 581 2.08 42.82 24.43
N ASP A 582 2.44 43.94 25.04
CA ASP A 582 3.78 44.49 24.98
C ASP A 582 4.84 43.52 25.58
N LYS A 583 4.54 42.93 26.75
CA LYS A 583 5.38 41.88 27.35
C LYS A 583 5.55 40.66 26.48
N PHE A 584 4.51 40.25 25.80
CA PHE A 584 4.59 39.09 24.90
C PHE A 584 5.39 39.43 23.64
N ALA A 585 5.25 40.65 23.08
CA ALA A 585 6.08 41.13 21.99
C ALA A 585 7.57 41.08 22.35
N ASP A 586 7.93 41.61 23.54
CA ASP A 586 9.30 41.60 24.03
C ASP A 586 9.84 40.18 24.27
N LEU A 587 9.01 39.28 24.84
CA LEU A 587 9.38 37.91 25.13
C LEU A 587 9.56 37.07 23.86
N SER A 588 8.70 37.24 22.85
CA SER A 588 8.68 36.46 21.63
C SER A 588 9.58 37.04 20.54
N GLY A 589 9.88 38.34 20.59
CA GLY A 589 10.51 39.09 19.52
C GLY A 589 9.58 39.46 18.37
N ASP A 590 8.28 39.17 18.51
CA ASP A 590 7.26 39.47 17.48
C ASP A 590 6.71 40.89 17.66
N HIS A 591 7.42 41.84 17.06
CA HIS A 591 7.09 43.27 17.00
C HIS A 591 6.38 43.61 15.68
N PHE A 592 5.54 42.73 15.13
CA PHE A 592 4.74 43.05 13.97
C PHE A 592 3.85 44.27 14.23
N TYR A 593 3.72 45.16 13.28
CA TYR A 593 3.07 46.48 13.44
C TYR A 593 1.72 46.44 14.17
N ALA A 594 0.92 45.37 13.89
CA ALA A 594 -0.42 45.23 14.49
C ALA A 594 -0.39 45.01 16.02
N HIS A 595 0.75 44.65 16.58
CA HIS A 595 0.96 44.39 17.98
C HIS A 595 1.61 45.58 18.73
N ILE A 596 1.91 46.66 18.01
CA ILE A 596 2.58 47.83 18.55
C ILE A 596 1.59 48.94 18.83
N LYS A 597 1.60 49.46 20.08
CA LYS A 597 0.64 50.42 20.60
C LYS A 597 0.58 51.75 19.81
N ASP A 598 1.73 52.25 19.38
CA ASP A 598 1.86 53.59 18.76
C ASP A 598 1.76 53.51 17.22
N THR A 599 1.28 52.41 16.66
CA THR A 599 1.08 52.24 15.21
C THR A 599 -0.12 53.03 14.72
N ASP A 600 0.01 53.67 13.55
CA ASP A 600 -1.13 54.23 12.83
C ASP A 600 -1.94 53.07 12.15
N PHE A 601 -3.17 52.87 12.56
CA PHE A 601 -4.04 51.84 12.07
C PHE A 601 -4.97 52.28 10.94
N GLY A 602 -4.87 53.55 10.47
CA GLY A 602 -5.80 54.14 9.50
C GLY A 602 -6.01 53.35 8.22
N ASP A 603 -4.94 52.78 7.64
CA ASP A 603 -5.00 52.00 6.40
C ASP A 603 -4.89 50.48 6.64
N THR A 604 -5.22 50.01 7.83
CA THR A 604 -5.16 48.60 8.19
C THR A 604 -6.54 47.98 8.43
N MET A 605 -6.59 46.66 8.58
CA MET A 605 -7.82 45.95 8.95
C MET A 605 -8.12 45.99 10.46
N PHE A 606 -7.29 46.64 11.26
CA PHE A 606 -7.40 46.68 12.72
C PHE A 606 -7.76 48.10 13.21
N GLU A 607 -8.50 48.18 14.29
CA GLU A 607 -8.93 49.45 14.89
C GLU A 607 -7.88 50.01 15.87
N GLN A 608 -7.09 49.15 16.48
CA GLN A 608 -6.07 49.45 17.46
C GLN A 608 -5.11 48.27 17.62
N GLN A 609 -4.12 48.38 18.55
CA GLN A 609 -3.21 47.29 18.90
C GLN A 609 -3.98 45.98 19.11
N VAL A 610 -3.54 44.90 18.47
CA VAL A 610 -4.17 43.57 18.53
C VAL A 610 -3.27 42.61 19.29
N ALA A 611 -3.86 41.75 20.13
CA ALA A 611 -3.12 40.67 20.78
C ALA A 611 -2.61 39.64 19.77
N HIS A 612 -1.37 39.21 19.92
CA HIS A 612 -0.80 38.11 19.12
C HIS A 612 -1.66 36.87 19.24
N GLY A 613 -1.93 36.18 18.14
CA GLY A 613 -2.68 34.94 18.18
C GLY A 613 -2.04 33.89 19.10
N TYR A 614 -0.72 33.76 19.04
CA TYR A 614 0.05 32.87 19.91
C TYR A 614 -0.02 33.28 21.39
N PHE A 615 -0.10 34.57 21.70
CA PHE A 615 -0.34 35.04 23.06
C PHE A 615 -1.72 34.61 23.56
N ILE A 616 -2.77 34.79 22.75
CA ILE A 616 -4.12 34.37 23.10
C ILE A 616 -4.17 32.86 23.34
N MET A 617 -3.49 32.06 22.52
CA MET A 617 -3.41 30.62 22.73
C MET A 617 -2.62 30.27 24.01
N SER A 618 -1.53 30.96 24.29
CA SER A 618 -0.75 30.77 25.53
C SER A 618 -1.53 31.17 26.77
N ALA A 619 -2.30 32.26 26.70
CA ALA A 619 -3.20 32.71 27.76
C ALA A 619 -4.33 31.72 28.01
N ALA A 620 -4.91 31.18 26.93
CA ALA A 620 -5.90 30.11 26.96
C ALA A 620 -5.34 28.84 27.62
N ALA A 621 -4.12 28.44 27.26
CA ALA A 621 -3.45 27.30 27.88
C ALA A 621 -3.28 27.50 29.40
N GLY A 622 -2.91 28.70 29.83
CA GLY A 622 -2.85 29.04 31.27
C GLY A 622 -4.18 28.96 32.01
N LEU A 623 -5.30 29.21 31.30
CA LEU A 623 -6.63 29.16 31.89
C LEU A 623 -7.14 27.73 32.11
N PHE A 624 -6.83 26.79 31.23
CA PHE A 624 -7.29 25.40 31.34
C PHE A 624 -6.34 24.46 32.10
N VAL A 625 -5.17 24.91 32.52
CA VAL A 625 -4.31 24.13 33.42
C VAL A 625 -4.91 24.17 34.84
N ASP A 626 -5.08 22.97 35.43
CA ASP A 626 -5.80 22.85 36.71
C ASP A 626 -4.99 23.39 37.91
N SER A 627 -3.83 22.81 38.17
CA SER A 627 -3.06 23.14 39.37
C SER A 627 -1.57 22.86 39.17
N TYR A 628 -0.77 23.32 40.14
CA TYR A 628 0.68 23.01 40.21
C TYR A 628 0.94 21.55 40.62
N ASP A 629 -0.09 20.79 40.98
CA ASP A 629 0.02 19.42 41.43
C ASP A 629 0.26 18.48 40.22
N LYS A 630 1.02 17.45 40.50
CA LYS A 630 1.24 16.38 39.52
C LYS A 630 -0.08 15.65 39.23
N ASN A 631 -0.47 15.58 37.96
CA ASN A 631 -1.69 14.94 37.50
C ASN A 631 -1.41 13.92 36.36
N PRO A 632 -2.39 13.14 35.90
CA PRO A 632 -2.21 12.17 34.84
C PRO A 632 -1.79 12.73 33.48
N VAL A 633 -1.96 14.03 33.22
CA VAL A 633 -1.46 14.67 31.99
C VAL A 633 0.06 14.77 32.06
N LEU A 634 0.76 14.07 31.19
CA LEU A 634 2.22 13.98 31.19
C LEU A 634 2.87 15.18 30.50
N LEU A 635 2.30 15.63 29.38
CA LEU A 635 2.78 16.79 28.62
C LEU A 635 1.74 17.25 27.59
N ASN A 636 1.90 18.51 27.15
CA ASN A 636 1.28 19.00 25.91
C ASN A 636 2.07 18.44 24.73
N TYR A 637 1.38 17.69 23.84
CA TYR A 637 2.03 16.96 22.75
C TYR A 637 2.02 17.73 21.41
N GLY A 638 1.04 18.61 21.24
CA GLY A 638 0.91 19.40 20.02
C GLY A 638 -0.41 20.15 19.91
N ILE A 639 -0.58 20.80 18.78
CA ILE A 639 -1.80 21.54 18.43
C ILE A 639 -2.14 21.18 16.98
N ASP A 640 -3.41 20.81 16.75
CA ASP A 640 -4.00 20.61 15.43
C ASP A 640 -5.02 21.73 15.16
N GLU A 641 -5.11 22.19 13.93
CA GLU A 641 -6.20 23.04 13.40
C GLU A 641 -6.46 24.33 14.18
N LEU A 642 -5.42 25.03 14.65
CA LEU A 642 -5.58 26.30 15.33
C LEU A 642 -6.01 27.40 14.34
N ARG A 643 -7.10 28.10 14.65
CA ARG A 643 -7.60 29.27 13.90
C ARG A 643 -7.99 30.38 14.85
N PHE A 644 -7.58 31.61 14.54
CA PHE A 644 -8.04 32.83 15.18
C PHE A 644 -9.17 33.40 14.33
N THR A 645 -10.37 33.49 14.90
CA THR A 645 -11.61 33.81 14.16
C THR A 645 -11.93 35.29 14.19
N LYS A 646 -11.40 36.03 15.17
CA LYS A 646 -11.50 37.49 15.28
C LYS A 646 -10.33 38.08 16.08
N PRO A 647 -9.97 39.35 15.85
CA PRO A 647 -8.94 40.02 16.66
C PRO A 647 -9.41 40.18 18.12
N VAL A 648 -8.44 40.07 19.04
CA VAL A 648 -8.64 40.37 20.49
C VAL A 648 -7.88 41.66 20.80
N TYR A 649 -8.62 42.64 21.28
CA TYR A 649 -8.08 43.97 21.60
C TYR A 649 -7.78 44.09 23.10
N PRO A 650 -6.91 45.03 23.51
CA PRO A 650 -6.71 45.38 24.90
C PRO A 650 -8.06 45.76 25.58
N GLY A 651 -8.27 45.26 26.77
CA GLY A 651 -9.53 45.46 27.49
C GLY A 651 -10.60 44.36 27.31
N THR A 652 -10.38 43.45 26.34
CA THR A 652 -11.25 42.27 26.15
C THR A 652 -10.90 41.20 27.18
N SER A 653 -11.92 40.60 27.79
CA SER A 653 -11.73 39.40 28.62
C SER A 653 -11.98 38.15 27.81
N ILE A 654 -11.09 37.18 27.92
CA ILE A 654 -11.25 35.87 27.29
C ILE A 654 -11.55 34.78 28.32
N TYR A 655 -12.28 33.75 27.91
CA TYR A 655 -12.44 32.49 28.64
C TYR A 655 -12.41 31.30 27.68
N VAL A 656 -12.20 30.11 28.20
CA VAL A 656 -12.02 28.91 27.39
C VAL A 656 -13.06 27.85 27.70
N ARG A 657 -13.67 27.29 26.70
CA ARG A 657 -14.38 26.02 26.76
C ARG A 657 -13.49 24.93 26.19
N PHE A 658 -13.31 23.89 26.96
CA PHE A 658 -12.30 22.85 26.71
C PHE A 658 -12.97 21.50 26.85
N THR A 659 -13.03 20.72 25.75
CA THR A 659 -13.84 19.51 25.63
C THR A 659 -13.01 18.34 25.13
N CYS A 660 -13.12 17.17 25.77
CA CYS A 660 -12.50 15.92 25.33
C CYS A 660 -13.09 15.51 23.98
N LYS A 661 -12.31 15.64 22.91
CA LYS A 661 -12.74 15.40 21.52
C LYS A 661 -12.53 13.95 21.07
N GLU A 662 -11.37 13.41 21.34
CA GLU A 662 -10.96 12.08 20.86
C GLU A 662 -9.90 11.48 21.77
N LYS A 663 -9.87 10.17 21.88
CA LYS A 663 -8.90 9.43 22.70
C LYS A 663 -8.19 8.40 21.82
N ILE A 664 -6.86 8.39 21.84
CA ILE A 664 -6.02 7.47 21.05
C ILE A 664 -5.05 6.78 21.99
N ALA A 665 -5.31 5.53 22.30
CA ALA A 665 -4.41 4.71 23.12
C ALA A 665 -3.11 4.43 22.37
N GLN A 666 -1.98 4.48 23.08
CA GLN A 666 -0.68 4.20 22.50
C GLN A 666 -0.18 2.82 22.95
N GLU A 667 0.22 2.00 21.97
CA GLU A 667 0.91 0.74 22.24
C GLU A 667 2.28 1.01 22.88
N MET A 668 2.60 0.28 23.93
CA MET A 668 3.95 0.32 24.48
C MET A 668 4.93 -0.33 23.50
N LYS A 669 6.02 0.37 23.22
CA LYS A 669 7.11 -0.24 22.44
C LYS A 669 7.75 -1.38 23.25
N GLU A 670 7.96 -2.53 22.61
CA GLU A 670 8.80 -3.58 23.17
C GLU A 670 10.19 -3.01 23.49
N LYS A 671 10.75 -3.38 24.66
CA LYS A 671 12.10 -2.96 25.03
C LYS A 671 13.07 -3.52 24.00
N ASN A 672 13.69 -2.64 23.23
CA ASN A 672 14.83 -3.02 22.40
C ASN A 672 16.10 -2.83 23.25
N PRO A 673 16.86 -3.91 23.54
CA PRO A 673 18.07 -3.82 24.34
C PRO A 673 19.16 -2.92 23.71
N ASP A 674 19.10 -2.71 22.39
CA ASP A 674 20.05 -1.89 21.64
C ASP A 674 19.70 -0.41 21.61
N VAL A 675 18.57 0.00 22.20
CA VAL A 675 18.13 1.40 22.26
C VAL A 675 18.27 1.93 23.68
N GLU A 676 18.95 3.04 23.82
CA GLU A 676 19.11 3.74 25.10
C GLU A 676 17.76 4.04 25.73
N PHE A 677 17.62 3.73 27.03
CA PHE A 677 16.39 3.97 27.79
C PHE A 677 16.08 5.46 27.88
N VAL A 678 14.95 5.85 27.32
CA VAL A 678 14.41 7.22 27.48
C VAL A 678 13.51 7.25 28.70
N LYS A 679 13.79 8.16 29.66
CA LYS A 679 12.98 8.34 30.88
C LYS A 679 11.51 8.53 30.52
N GLY A 680 10.63 7.74 31.11
CA GLY A 680 9.17 7.79 30.87
C GLY A 680 8.67 7.01 29.65
N SER A 681 9.58 6.31 28.93
CA SER A 681 9.19 5.42 27.83
C SER A 681 8.38 4.20 28.30
N ASP A 682 8.51 3.85 29.57
CA ASP A 682 7.83 2.75 30.26
C ASP A 682 6.48 3.12 30.87
N ILE A 683 6.06 4.40 30.80
CA ILE A 683 4.77 4.85 31.29
C ILE A 683 3.69 4.54 30.24
N PRO A 684 2.68 3.72 30.57
CA PRO A 684 1.51 3.54 29.71
C PRO A 684 0.79 4.88 29.50
N LYS A 685 0.48 5.21 28.25
CA LYS A 685 -0.06 6.52 27.91
C LYS A 685 -0.91 6.49 26.64
N GLY A 686 -1.81 7.44 26.52
CA GLY A 686 -2.56 7.72 25.30
C GLY A 686 -2.52 9.19 24.94
N ILE A 687 -2.88 9.51 23.72
CA ILE A 687 -3.10 10.89 23.27
C ILE A 687 -4.58 11.21 23.45
N VAL A 688 -4.86 12.32 24.12
CA VAL A 688 -6.20 12.88 24.20
C VAL A 688 -6.21 14.17 23.40
N LYS A 689 -7.13 14.27 22.46
CA LYS A 689 -7.40 15.48 21.71
C LYS A 689 -8.50 16.27 22.40
N TRP A 690 -8.25 17.54 22.58
CA TRP A 690 -9.15 18.47 23.24
C TRP A 690 -9.60 19.53 22.26
N TYR A 691 -10.91 19.65 22.06
CA TYR A 691 -11.47 20.77 21.31
C TYR A 691 -11.49 22.00 22.21
N VAL A 692 -10.83 23.06 21.78
CA VAL A 692 -10.64 24.30 22.52
C VAL A 692 -11.34 25.41 21.77
N GLU A 693 -12.25 26.11 22.49
CA GLU A 693 -12.93 27.31 22.02
C GLU A 693 -12.55 28.45 22.95
N ILE A 694 -12.00 29.52 22.41
CA ILE A 694 -11.62 30.73 23.13
C ILE A 694 -12.70 31.78 22.84
N PHE A 695 -13.43 32.18 23.83
CA PHE A 695 -14.50 33.17 23.72
C PHE A 695 -14.06 34.52 24.27
N ASP A 696 -14.60 35.58 23.71
CA ASP A 696 -14.47 36.91 24.25
C ASP A 696 -15.56 37.22 25.30
N ASP A 697 -15.63 38.46 25.77
CA ASP A 697 -16.62 38.94 26.76
C ASP A 697 -18.06 39.04 26.22
N LYS A 698 -18.23 38.93 24.88
CA LYS A 698 -19.53 38.90 24.18
C LYS A 698 -19.97 37.47 23.82
N ASP A 699 -19.29 36.46 24.34
CA ASP A 699 -19.51 35.03 24.04
C ASP A 699 -19.32 34.70 22.56
N GLU A 700 -18.48 35.48 21.81
CA GLU A 700 -18.11 35.20 20.45
C GLU A 700 -16.75 34.50 20.42
N ALA A 701 -16.61 33.47 19.55
CA ALA A 701 -15.36 32.74 19.43
C ALA A 701 -14.26 33.61 18.82
N ALA A 702 -13.19 33.86 19.56
CA ALA A 702 -11.98 34.54 19.11
C ALA A 702 -10.92 33.57 18.59
N GLY A 703 -11.00 32.29 18.98
CA GLY A 703 -10.13 31.24 18.50
C GLY A 703 -10.72 29.86 18.73
N VAL A 704 -10.40 28.94 17.82
CA VAL A 704 -10.77 27.54 17.92
C VAL A 704 -9.59 26.67 17.53
N GLY A 705 -9.44 25.51 18.18
CA GLY A 705 -8.36 24.59 17.88
C GLY A 705 -8.51 23.23 18.54
N THR A 706 -7.59 22.35 18.26
CA THR A 706 -7.49 21.06 18.92
C THR A 706 -6.11 20.92 19.56
N ILE A 707 -6.06 20.80 20.88
CA ILE A 707 -4.83 20.55 21.63
C ILE A 707 -4.69 19.05 21.87
N LEU A 708 -3.47 18.55 21.76
CA LEU A 708 -3.11 17.18 22.03
C LEU A 708 -2.32 17.09 23.33
N THR A 709 -2.77 16.24 24.26
CA THR A 709 -2.01 15.94 25.47
C THR A 709 -1.69 14.46 25.55
N MET A 710 -0.54 14.12 26.09
CA MET A 710 -0.26 12.76 26.53
C MET A 710 -0.83 12.57 27.94
N VAL A 711 -1.67 11.56 28.09
CA VAL A 711 -2.32 11.24 29.36
C VAL A 711 -1.94 9.83 29.79
N GLN A 712 -1.58 9.68 31.05
CA GLN A 712 -1.20 8.40 31.65
C GLN A 712 -2.37 7.43 31.65
N MET A 713 -2.12 6.18 31.33
CA MET A 713 -3.04 5.06 31.43
C MET A 713 -2.84 4.31 32.74
N LYS A 714 -3.90 3.75 33.30
CA LYS A 714 -3.83 2.84 34.47
C LYS A 714 -3.30 1.46 34.07
N ASN A 715 -3.66 1.01 32.89
CA ASN A 715 -3.30 -0.31 32.38
C ASN A 715 -2.36 -0.22 31.17
N LYS A 716 -1.48 -1.21 30.98
CA LYS A 716 -0.69 -1.39 29.78
C LYS A 716 -1.55 -2.02 28.68
N ILE A 717 -1.49 -1.47 27.48
CA ILE A 717 -2.05 -2.10 26.27
C ILE A 717 -0.95 -2.82 25.51
#